data_e307e1293bf775e269133c82ecefd67c
#
_entry.id   e307e1293bf775e269133c82ecefd67c
#
_cell.length_a   1.000
_cell.length_b   1.000
_cell.length_c   1.000
_cell.angle_alpha   90.00
_cell.angle_beta   90.00
_cell.angle_gamma   90.00
#
_symmetry.space_group_name_H-M   'P 1'
#
loop_
_entity.id
_entity.type
_entity.pdbx_description
1 polymer ?
#
loop_
_entity_poly.entity_id
_entity_poly.type
_entity_poly.pdbx_seq_one_letter_code
_entity_poly.pdbx_strand_id
1 'polypeptide(L)'
;MKKVLFYTLLVIAGISTANAQEIFSKSLKNGIPVHITNNRDKAFAMKAGEAGYDAKSGMAAYTADEIWYLVGNADGFRMYNHALGKKHALKLVGNESGAAATMASEKEATLLTITAQEDGSYAISPKDAPGESFNMFGGAGKDIKLYSSGDKGGHWNFKTIDMSRTLEIEYNADLDGALETNYKIGEIAISIDGQKGAIIVDRNNIPKSTKCYLPKDAKVGISCKKAYHGWKMNVNGAEEIAELPLPEKGLQVAINITADKDNRYQYLYYSPDEKGIPYRIPAIATTANGYVFAINDYRPCGNDIGFGEVDLVMRHSTKAGEEWDGTSWTEPVKIADGLGKEATETWLTGFGDPAIVADRERNEILVMSVCGNRLCWHGNYGAGTEQNPENPNRMARLRIIYNEETGTWEATEPEEVTYDIYPLFKDKEGKAHVGSMFIGAGRIAQSSMIKVGDYYRIYCAVWAVETGSYRHHNYALYSDDFGKTWNLLGELGNDFNDSPAPLGNEPKCEELPDGSVLLSSRKGYGRYFNVFHYTNFERAEGYWDGAVATDQVGNLKFGSNDTNGEPLRIGNVLFQSVPTGNNRSGVSIFYKELSDDPATYTPTELSNGWKKIQITDRESAYSSMCILPDGNIGLYYEEEPGGYSMVYVPVEFDKTLDTMTYCCGLPFRCSICKKGLEMIFITIEDPIEE
;
A
#
# COMPACT_ATOMS: atom_id res chain seq x y z
N MET A 1 -40.46 29.51 31.02
CA MET A 1 -39.59 28.68 30.11
C MET A 1 -38.11 29.08 30.16
N LYS A 2 -37.71 30.35 30.09
CA LYS A 2 -36.26 30.72 30.12
C LYS A 2 -35.51 30.39 31.44
N LYS A 3 -36.16 30.38 32.59
CA LYS A 3 -35.51 30.03 33.89
C LYS A 3 -35.28 28.52 34.07
N VAL A 4 -36.11 27.67 33.50
CA VAL A 4 -35.96 26.21 33.59
C VAL A 4 -34.82 25.72 32.68
N LEU A 5 -34.66 26.37 31.51
CA LEU A 5 -33.55 26.04 30.59
C LEU A 5 -32.17 26.38 31.18
N PHE A 6 -32.08 27.48 31.94
CA PHE A 6 -30.81 27.89 32.59
C PHE A 6 -30.41 26.94 33.74
N TYR A 7 -31.39 26.39 34.50
CA TYR A 7 -31.10 25.41 35.54
C TYR A 7 -30.71 24.04 34.98
N THR A 8 -31.28 23.64 33.84
CA THR A 8 -30.89 22.36 33.18
C THR A 8 -29.50 22.44 32.57
N LEU A 9 -29.12 23.58 32.00
CA LEU A 9 -27.75 23.80 31.50
C LEU A 9 -26.70 23.83 32.63
N LEU A 10 -27.06 24.44 33.81
CA LEU A 10 -26.14 24.49 34.95
C LEU A 10 -25.93 23.10 35.59
N VAL A 11 -26.97 22.24 35.60
CA VAL A 11 -26.88 20.89 36.12
C VAL A 11 -26.04 19.99 35.18
N ILE A 12 -26.20 20.12 33.87
CA ILE A 12 -25.39 19.35 32.91
C ILE A 12 -23.92 19.80 32.96
N ALA A 13 -23.64 21.12 33.03
CA ALA A 13 -22.29 21.64 33.21
C ALA A 13 -21.66 21.21 34.54
N GLY A 14 -22.48 21.14 35.62
CA GLY A 14 -22.03 20.73 36.96
C GLY A 14 -21.66 19.24 37.04
N ILE A 15 -22.36 18.36 36.31
CA ILE A 15 -22.07 16.92 36.29
C ILE A 15 -20.80 16.65 35.45
N SER A 16 -20.62 17.37 34.35
CA SER A 16 -19.41 17.19 33.48
C SER A 16 -18.14 17.72 34.16
N THR A 17 -18.22 18.78 34.96
CA THR A 17 -17.03 19.32 35.69
C THR A 17 -16.71 18.49 36.94
N ALA A 18 -17.67 17.81 37.57
CA ALA A 18 -17.37 16.91 38.69
C ALA A 18 -16.52 15.69 38.28
N ASN A 19 -16.83 15.07 37.15
CA ASN A 19 -16.02 13.96 36.64
C ASN A 19 -14.62 14.38 36.18
N ALA A 20 -14.43 15.60 35.67
CA ALA A 20 -13.14 16.13 35.32
C ALA A 20 -12.23 16.39 36.54
N GLN A 21 -12.79 16.62 37.71
CA GLN A 21 -12.02 16.94 38.92
C GLN A 21 -11.24 15.74 39.47
N GLU A 22 -11.63 14.50 39.14
CA GLU A 22 -11.00 13.27 39.61
C GLU A 22 -9.68 12.95 38.89
N ILE A 23 -9.32 13.63 37.79
CA ILE A 23 -8.10 13.40 37.03
C ILE A 23 -6.97 14.40 37.35
N PHE A 24 -7.26 15.45 38.12
CA PHE A 24 -6.28 16.48 38.49
C PHE A 24 -5.67 16.25 39.86
N SER A 25 -4.40 16.63 39.99
CA SER A 25 -3.68 16.61 41.25
C SER A 25 -3.02 17.95 41.56
N LYS A 26 -2.81 18.26 42.84
CA LYS A 26 -2.14 19.50 43.26
C LYS A 26 -0.62 19.45 43.07
N SER A 27 -0.05 18.28 42.91
CA SER A 27 1.39 18.09 42.70
C SER A 27 1.67 16.73 42.07
N LEU A 28 2.81 16.59 41.38
CA LEU A 28 3.29 15.30 40.83
C LEU A 28 3.53 14.24 41.88
N LYS A 29 3.84 14.61 43.14
CA LYS A 29 4.06 13.65 44.22
C LYS A 29 2.81 12.81 44.50
N ASN A 30 1.65 13.44 44.38
CA ASN A 30 0.32 12.82 44.57
C ASN A 30 -0.43 12.78 43.24
N GLY A 31 0.31 12.67 42.09
CA GLY A 31 -0.26 12.69 40.76
C GLY A 31 -1.18 11.50 40.55
N ILE A 32 -2.32 11.76 39.91
CA ILE A 32 -3.25 10.73 39.45
C ILE A 32 -2.80 10.35 38.04
N PRO A 33 -2.36 9.11 37.80
CA PRO A 33 -1.97 8.68 36.49
C PRO A 33 -3.20 8.45 35.60
N VAL A 34 -3.15 8.99 34.39
CA VAL A 34 -4.23 8.86 33.40
C VAL A 34 -3.69 8.38 32.06
N HIS A 35 -4.45 7.58 31.38
CA HIS A 35 -4.29 7.23 29.98
C HIS A 35 -5.25 8.07 29.15
N ILE A 36 -4.79 8.60 28.02
CA ILE A 36 -5.53 9.56 27.18
C ILE A 36 -5.66 8.99 25.78
N THR A 37 -6.89 8.64 25.37
CA THR A 37 -7.20 8.13 24.03
C THR A 37 -7.98 9.11 23.20
N ASN A 38 -7.79 9.09 21.89
CA ASN A 38 -8.59 9.91 20.98
C ASN A 38 -10.04 9.39 20.90
N ASN A 39 -11.05 10.29 20.92
CA ASN A 39 -12.44 9.87 20.87
C ASN A 39 -12.90 9.45 19.47
N ARG A 40 -12.31 10.01 18.42
CA ARG A 40 -12.59 9.63 17.03
C ARG A 40 -12.02 8.25 16.68
N ASP A 41 -10.82 7.94 17.18
CA ASP A 41 -10.16 6.65 17.00
C ASP A 41 -9.54 6.19 18.33
N LYS A 42 -10.28 5.36 19.05
CA LYS A 42 -9.92 4.88 20.39
C LYS A 42 -8.75 3.91 20.40
N ALA A 43 -8.30 3.43 19.25
CA ALA A 43 -7.09 2.64 19.11
C ALA A 43 -5.82 3.49 19.27
N PHE A 44 -5.92 4.82 19.25
CA PHE A 44 -4.76 5.72 19.37
C PHE A 44 -4.78 6.51 20.68
N ALA A 45 -3.62 6.53 21.36
CA ALA A 45 -3.37 7.24 22.57
C ALA A 45 -2.40 8.40 22.37
N MET A 46 -2.48 9.39 23.25
CA MET A 46 -1.50 10.46 23.35
C MET A 46 -0.20 9.88 23.93
N LYS A 47 0.88 9.88 23.16
CA LYS A 47 2.19 9.39 23.54
C LYS A 47 3.20 10.53 23.67
N ALA A 48 4.07 10.48 24.66
CA ALA A 48 5.25 11.33 24.67
C ALA A 48 6.33 10.73 23.78
N GLY A 49 7.05 11.59 23.06
CA GLY A 49 8.30 11.22 22.38
C GLY A 49 9.46 11.15 23.40
N GLU A 50 10.67 11.01 22.91
CA GLU A 50 11.87 11.18 23.70
C GLU A 50 11.99 12.62 24.23
N ALA A 51 12.74 12.83 25.31
CA ALA A 51 12.91 14.16 25.89
C ALA A 51 13.45 15.16 24.88
N GLY A 52 12.70 16.23 24.61
CA GLY A 52 13.01 17.26 23.61
C GLY A 52 12.41 17.03 22.22
N TYR A 53 11.74 15.90 22.00
CA TYR A 53 11.03 15.60 20.76
C TYR A 53 9.53 15.85 20.87
N ASP A 54 8.85 15.86 19.73
CA ASP A 54 7.41 16.11 19.63
C ASP A 54 6.61 15.00 20.31
N ALA A 55 5.54 15.38 21.00
CA ALA A 55 4.53 14.43 21.47
C ALA A 55 3.73 13.88 20.28
N LYS A 56 3.52 12.55 20.25
CA LYS A 56 2.88 11.86 19.12
C LYS A 56 1.70 11.01 19.58
N SER A 57 0.73 10.82 18.71
CA SER A 57 -0.27 9.78 18.88
C SER A 57 0.30 8.43 18.45
N GLY A 58 -0.07 7.36 19.13
CA GLY A 58 0.33 6.00 18.78
C GLY A 58 -0.73 4.98 19.17
N MET A 59 -0.54 3.74 18.74
CA MET A 59 -1.48 2.66 19.11
C MET A 59 -1.51 2.46 20.62
N ALA A 60 -2.71 2.46 21.22
CA ALA A 60 -2.88 2.43 22.66
C ALA A 60 -2.49 1.06 23.25
N ALA A 61 -1.35 0.98 23.90
CA ALA A 61 -0.84 -0.22 24.56
C ALA A 61 -0.64 -0.04 26.07
N TYR A 62 -0.99 1.12 26.60
CA TYR A 62 -0.85 1.48 28.02
C TYR A 62 0.60 1.44 28.54
N THR A 63 1.56 1.73 27.69
CA THR A 63 2.98 1.81 28.04
C THR A 63 3.31 3.10 28.80
N ALA A 64 4.49 3.18 29.40
CA ALA A 64 4.88 4.30 30.27
C ALA A 64 4.81 5.67 29.58
N ASP A 65 5.09 5.74 28.28
CA ASP A 65 5.01 6.94 27.43
C ASP A 65 3.58 7.40 27.13
N GLU A 66 2.57 6.55 27.38
CA GLU A 66 1.14 6.86 27.25
C GLU A 66 0.50 7.29 28.59
N ILE A 67 1.23 7.25 29.70
CA ILE A 67 0.69 7.61 31.02
C ILE A 67 1.06 9.04 31.37
N TRP A 68 0.04 9.81 31.68
CA TRP A 68 0.14 11.24 31.94
C TRP A 68 -0.32 11.62 33.32
N TYR A 69 0.18 12.76 33.82
CA TYR A 69 -0.26 13.40 35.05
C TYR A 69 -0.69 14.83 34.75
N LEU A 70 -1.87 15.21 35.18
CA LEU A 70 -2.42 16.56 35.04
C LEU A 70 -2.28 17.28 36.37
N VAL A 71 -1.39 18.28 36.47
CA VAL A 71 -1.10 19.02 37.69
C VAL A 71 -1.68 20.42 37.61
N GLY A 72 -2.67 20.68 38.46
CA GLY A 72 -3.46 21.91 38.48
C GLY A 72 -4.93 21.65 38.67
N ASN A 73 -5.76 22.30 37.86
CA ASN A 73 -7.21 22.12 37.82
C ASN A 73 -7.73 22.36 36.38
N ALA A 74 -9.02 22.24 36.14
CA ALA A 74 -9.60 22.36 34.80
C ALA A 74 -9.32 23.73 34.13
N ASP A 75 -9.20 24.83 34.91
CA ASP A 75 -8.97 26.19 34.45
C ASP A 75 -7.48 26.51 34.23
N GLY A 76 -6.58 25.59 34.63
CA GLY A 76 -5.14 25.75 34.45
C GLY A 76 -4.33 24.58 34.99
N PHE A 77 -3.74 23.78 34.10
CA PHE A 77 -2.90 22.64 34.47
C PHE A 77 -1.70 22.49 33.54
N ARG A 78 -0.74 21.68 33.95
CA ARG A 78 0.38 21.22 33.15
C ARG A 78 0.32 19.70 33.03
N MET A 79 0.76 19.17 31.90
CA MET A 79 0.82 17.74 31.62
C MET A 79 2.26 17.22 31.72
N TYR A 80 2.45 16.17 32.48
CA TYR A 80 3.73 15.48 32.65
C TYR A 80 3.58 14.03 32.23
N ASN A 81 4.65 13.46 31.62
CA ASN A 81 4.62 12.09 31.16
C ASN A 81 5.36 11.15 32.12
N HIS A 82 4.85 9.93 32.29
CA HIS A 82 5.42 8.96 33.23
C HIS A 82 6.81 8.47 32.79
N ALA A 83 7.00 8.16 31.49
CA ALA A 83 8.28 7.66 30.96
C ALA A 83 9.40 8.71 31.08
N LEU A 84 9.08 9.98 30.80
CA LEU A 84 10.06 11.07 30.80
C LEU A 84 10.31 11.67 32.19
N GLY A 85 9.46 11.33 33.14
CA GLY A 85 9.63 11.73 34.55
C GLY A 85 9.27 13.21 34.83
N LYS A 86 9.54 13.61 36.09
CA LYS A 86 9.03 14.87 36.66
C LYS A 86 9.64 16.14 36.08
N LYS A 87 10.69 16.04 35.27
CA LYS A 87 11.41 17.20 34.73
C LYS A 87 10.92 17.62 33.34
N HIS A 88 10.05 16.82 32.74
CA HIS A 88 9.55 17.01 31.39
C HIS A 88 8.04 17.19 31.40
N ALA A 89 7.60 18.33 30.88
CA ALA A 89 6.18 18.67 30.74
C ALA A 89 5.89 19.06 29.29
N LEU A 90 4.64 18.96 28.91
CA LEU A 90 4.20 19.26 27.55
C LEU A 90 4.27 20.78 27.28
N LYS A 91 4.86 21.16 26.15
CA LYS A 91 5.02 22.53 25.67
C LYS A 91 4.51 22.63 24.24
N LEU A 92 3.87 23.72 23.91
CA LEU A 92 3.55 24.11 22.54
C LEU A 92 4.63 25.00 21.95
N VAL A 93 4.90 24.83 20.67
CA VAL A 93 5.80 25.68 19.88
C VAL A 93 4.96 26.70 19.11
N GLY A 94 4.17 27.50 19.83
CA GLY A 94 3.22 28.46 19.24
C GLY A 94 1.80 28.23 19.75
N ASN A 95 0.89 29.12 19.40
CA ASN A 95 -0.52 29.08 19.80
C ASN A 95 -1.47 29.07 18.60
N GLU A 96 -0.97 29.01 17.38
CA GLU A 96 -1.71 28.98 16.12
C GLU A 96 -1.96 27.55 15.65
N SER A 97 -2.91 27.41 14.75
CA SER A 97 -3.21 26.12 14.09
C SER A 97 -1.96 25.56 13.39
N GLY A 98 -1.69 24.28 13.61
CA GLY A 98 -0.50 23.59 13.11
C GLY A 98 0.70 23.64 14.07
N ALA A 99 0.64 24.41 15.17
CA ALA A 99 1.71 24.43 16.17
C ALA A 99 1.88 23.05 16.80
N ALA A 100 3.13 22.56 16.87
CA ALA A 100 3.48 21.25 17.39
C ALA A 100 3.47 21.22 18.93
N ALA A 101 3.16 20.06 19.49
CA ALA A 101 3.31 19.77 20.90
C ALA A 101 4.64 19.04 21.11
N THR A 102 5.49 19.54 22.01
CA THR A 102 6.81 18.99 22.35
C THR A 102 6.93 18.78 23.85
N MET A 103 7.97 18.06 24.28
CA MET A 103 8.28 17.89 25.70
C MET A 103 9.44 18.80 26.10
N ALA A 104 9.28 19.56 27.18
CA ALA A 104 10.25 20.54 27.62
C ALA A 104 10.38 20.59 29.17
N SER A 105 11.23 21.47 29.69
CA SER A 105 11.33 21.68 31.13
C SER A 105 10.03 22.25 31.72
N GLU A 106 9.77 21.99 33.00
CA GLU A 106 8.58 22.49 33.71
C GLU A 106 8.39 24.02 33.59
N LYS A 107 9.51 24.77 33.53
CA LYS A 107 9.49 26.24 33.43
C LYS A 107 8.95 26.73 32.08
N GLU A 108 9.10 25.91 31.05
CA GLU A 108 8.69 26.20 29.69
C GLU A 108 7.33 25.56 29.32
N ALA A 109 6.77 24.77 30.25
CA ALA A 109 5.52 24.03 30.02
C ALA A 109 4.36 24.98 29.74
N THR A 110 3.57 24.65 28.74
CA THR A 110 2.35 25.38 28.40
C THR A 110 1.29 25.17 29.50
N LEU A 111 0.66 26.24 29.90
CA LEU A 111 -0.54 26.16 30.77
C LEU A 111 -1.74 25.83 29.93
N LEU A 112 -2.44 24.77 30.31
CA LEU A 112 -3.54 24.18 29.56
C LEU A 112 -4.87 24.32 30.29
N THR A 113 -5.95 24.28 29.55
CA THR A 113 -7.32 24.17 30.04
C THR A 113 -8.01 22.95 29.41
N ILE A 114 -9.06 22.46 30.05
CA ILE A 114 -9.86 21.36 29.53
C ILE A 114 -11.32 21.79 29.43
N THR A 115 -11.96 21.46 28.30
CA THR A 115 -13.35 21.77 28.03
C THR A 115 -14.11 20.50 27.66
N ALA A 116 -15.20 20.21 28.40
CA ALA A 116 -16.09 19.09 28.09
C ALA A 116 -16.81 19.33 26.76
N GLN A 117 -16.93 18.27 25.96
CA GLN A 117 -17.62 18.27 24.69
C GLN A 117 -18.98 17.58 24.79
N GLU A 118 -19.86 17.83 23.84
CA GLU A 118 -21.22 17.25 23.82
C GLU A 118 -21.24 15.72 23.75
N ASP A 119 -20.19 15.11 23.17
CA ASP A 119 -20.04 13.68 23.04
C ASP A 119 -19.44 12.98 24.28
N GLY A 120 -19.25 13.73 25.37
CA GLY A 120 -18.70 13.26 26.63
C GLY A 120 -17.16 13.20 26.68
N SER A 121 -16.50 13.56 25.61
CA SER A 121 -15.05 13.72 25.53
C SER A 121 -14.60 15.11 26.01
N TYR A 122 -13.30 15.39 25.90
CA TYR A 122 -12.71 16.65 26.34
C TYR A 122 -11.78 17.20 25.26
N ALA A 123 -11.81 18.52 25.05
CA ALA A 123 -10.78 19.26 24.34
C ALA A 123 -9.72 19.76 25.32
N ILE A 124 -8.45 19.60 24.99
CA ILE A 124 -7.31 20.14 25.74
C ILE A 124 -6.76 21.33 24.95
N SER A 125 -6.82 22.52 25.52
CA SER A 125 -6.47 23.78 24.85
C SER A 125 -5.39 24.54 25.61
N PRO A 126 -4.55 25.32 24.90
CA PRO A 126 -3.71 26.32 25.58
C PRO A 126 -4.62 27.33 26.28
N LYS A 127 -4.26 27.72 27.50
CA LYS A 127 -5.05 28.70 28.28
C LYS A 127 -5.21 30.04 27.53
N ASP A 128 -4.18 30.42 26.81
CA ASP A 128 -4.13 31.69 26.08
C ASP A 128 -4.69 31.60 24.64
N ALA A 129 -5.08 30.40 24.19
CA ALA A 129 -5.69 30.14 22.88
C ALA A 129 -6.80 29.07 22.96
N PRO A 130 -7.93 29.34 23.65
CA PRO A 130 -8.98 28.34 23.90
C PRO A 130 -9.78 27.93 22.66
N GLY A 131 -9.62 28.61 21.53
CA GLY A 131 -10.19 28.25 20.23
C GLY A 131 -9.44 27.12 19.51
N GLU A 132 -8.23 26.80 19.97
CA GLU A 132 -7.39 25.74 19.45
C GLU A 132 -7.30 24.60 20.47
N SER A 133 -7.16 23.36 20.02
CA SER A 133 -6.97 22.18 20.90
C SER A 133 -5.93 21.23 20.37
N PHE A 134 -5.35 20.41 21.24
CA PHE A 134 -4.51 19.29 20.82
C PHE A 134 -5.31 18.36 19.93
N ASN A 135 -4.80 18.10 18.76
CA ASN A 135 -5.47 17.36 17.71
C ASN A 135 -4.54 16.27 17.17
N MET A 136 -5.11 15.13 16.84
CA MET A 136 -4.45 14.07 16.07
C MET A 136 -4.34 14.55 14.61
N PHE A 137 -3.46 15.53 14.39
CA PHE A 137 -3.35 16.32 13.17
C PHE A 137 -2.87 15.46 12.01
N GLY A 138 -3.61 15.49 10.90
CA GLY A 138 -3.30 14.65 9.75
C GLY A 138 -3.69 13.17 9.91
N GLY A 139 -4.37 12.79 11.00
CA GLY A 139 -4.90 11.46 11.24
C GLY A 139 -4.14 10.62 12.28
N ALA A 140 -4.51 9.36 12.36
CA ALA A 140 -3.95 8.39 13.30
C ALA A 140 -2.44 8.17 13.07
N GLY A 141 -1.67 8.06 14.16
CA GLY A 141 -0.22 7.82 14.11
C GLY A 141 0.63 9.04 13.72
N LYS A 142 0.02 10.22 13.57
CA LYS A 142 0.70 11.46 13.23
C LYS A 142 1.00 12.32 14.46
N ASP A 143 1.70 13.43 14.25
CA ASP A 143 2.04 14.36 15.33
C ASP A 143 0.78 14.98 15.95
N ILE A 144 0.84 15.23 17.26
CA ILE A 144 -0.16 16.04 17.94
C ILE A 144 0.19 17.51 17.70
N LYS A 145 -0.73 18.24 17.08
CA LYS A 145 -0.61 19.66 16.79
C LYS A 145 -1.87 20.40 17.20
N LEU A 146 -1.81 21.70 17.31
CA LEU A 146 -3.00 22.53 17.53
C LEU A 146 -3.86 22.56 16.27
N TYR A 147 -5.17 22.47 16.49
CA TYR A 147 -6.19 22.69 15.47
C TYR A 147 -7.49 23.13 16.15
N SER A 148 -8.46 23.61 15.35
CA SER A 148 -9.75 24.09 15.85
C SER A 148 -10.36 23.17 16.93
N SER A 149 -10.72 23.73 18.07
CA SER A 149 -11.27 23.00 19.22
C SER A 149 -12.62 22.30 18.93
N GLY A 150 -13.30 22.64 17.83
CA GLY A 150 -14.50 21.97 17.34
C GLY A 150 -14.22 20.73 16.45
N ASP A 151 -12.96 20.46 16.09
CA ASP A 151 -12.61 19.28 15.29
C ASP A 151 -12.56 18.01 16.15
N LYS A 152 -13.20 16.93 15.68
CA LYS A 152 -13.27 15.66 16.41
C LYS A 152 -11.92 14.96 16.62
N GLY A 153 -10.91 15.29 15.86
CA GLY A 153 -9.54 14.84 16.09
C GLY A 153 -8.91 15.41 17.35
N GLY A 154 -9.47 16.52 17.89
CA GLY A 154 -9.10 17.14 19.16
C GLY A 154 -9.89 16.67 20.38
N HIS A 155 -10.72 15.64 20.25
CA HIS A 155 -11.55 15.12 21.33
C HIS A 155 -10.87 13.91 22.01
N TRP A 156 -10.66 14.02 23.33
CA TRP A 156 -9.90 13.05 24.13
C TRP A 156 -10.72 12.47 25.28
N ASN A 157 -10.47 11.20 25.57
CA ASN A 157 -11.02 10.48 26.71
C ASN A 157 -9.92 10.22 27.74
N PHE A 158 -10.25 10.29 29.02
CA PHE A 158 -9.33 10.01 30.12
C PHE A 158 -9.74 8.77 30.87
N LYS A 159 -8.78 7.92 31.20
CA LYS A 159 -8.96 6.74 32.05
C LYS A 159 -7.89 6.71 33.13
N THR A 160 -8.29 6.62 34.41
CA THR A 160 -7.37 6.53 35.53
C THR A 160 -6.70 5.17 35.57
N ILE A 161 -5.43 5.14 35.93
CA ILE A 161 -4.56 3.97 35.96
C ILE A 161 -4.20 3.58 37.38
N ASP A 162 -4.18 2.29 37.65
CA ASP A 162 -3.61 1.75 38.86
C ASP A 162 -2.15 1.30 38.61
N MET A 163 -1.18 2.09 39.04
CA MET A 163 0.23 1.84 38.81
C MET A 163 0.77 0.55 39.47
N SER A 164 0.02 -0.05 40.39
CA SER A 164 0.35 -1.35 40.95
C SER A 164 -0.11 -2.52 40.10
N ARG A 165 -1.08 -2.28 39.20
CA ARG A 165 -1.66 -3.28 38.33
C ARG A 165 -0.99 -3.25 36.96
N THR A 166 -0.11 -4.20 36.71
CA THR A 166 0.71 -4.20 35.47
C THR A 166 0.63 -5.52 34.75
N LEU A 167 0.75 -5.43 33.40
CA LEU A 167 1.05 -6.56 32.53
C LEU A 167 2.50 -6.38 32.05
N GLU A 168 3.38 -7.33 32.37
CA GLU A 168 4.75 -7.37 31.86
C GLU A 168 4.85 -8.43 30.77
N ILE A 169 5.24 -8.02 29.58
CA ILE A 169 5.39 -8.88 28.40
C ILE A 169 6.88 -9.12 28.20
N GLU A 170 7.34 -10.35 28.33
CA GLU A 170 8.70 -10.76 27.98
C GLU A 170 8.74 -11.30 26.55
N TYR A 171 9.86 -11.09 25.88
CA TYR A 171 10.04 -11.51 24.48
C TYR A 171 11.15 -12.57 24.39
N ASN A 172 10.79 -13.74 23.87
CA ASN A 172 11.69 -14.83 23.53
C ASN A 172 11.75 -14.93 22.01
N ALA A 173 12.89 -14.61 21.39
CA ALA A 173 13.01 -14.59 19.95
C ALA A 173 14.07 -15.58 19.46
N ASP A 174 13.67 -16.43 18.50
CA ASP A 174 14.56 -17.24 17.67
C ASP A 174 14.47 -16.71 16.23
N LEU A 175 15.54 -16.04 15.79
CA LEU A 175 15.63 -15.34 14.52
C LEU A 175 16.36 -16.17 13.44
N ASP A 176 16.77 -17.40 13.76
CA ASP A 176 17.52 -18.25 12.84
C ASP A 176 16.69 -18.61 11.59
N GLY A 177 17.25 -18.30 10.43
CA GLY A 177 16.62 -18.53 9.13
C GLY A 177 15.62 -17.43 8.67
N ALA A 178 15.53 -16.30 9.41
CA ALA A 178 14.73 -15.17 8.96
C ALA A 178 15.34 -14.47 7.74
N LEU A 179 14.52 -14.13 6.75
CA LEU A 179 14.94 -13.32 5.61
C LEU A 179 15.24 -11.88 6.06
N GLU A 180 16.29 -11.28 5.51
CA GLU A 180 16.71 -9.92 5.89
C GLU A 180 15.65 -8.87 5.56
N THR A 181 14.97 -9.03 4.45
CA THR A 181 13.88 -8.15 4.01
C THR A 181 12.68 -8.14 4.97
N ASN A 182 12.48 -9.21 5.76
CA ASN A 182 11.35 -9.37 6.66
C ASN A 182 11.69 -8.89 8.07
N TYR A 183 12.09 -7.63 8.24
CA TYR A 183 12.53 -7.11 9.53
C TYR A 183 11.37 -6.74 10.48
N LYS A 184 10.17 -6.42 10.00
CA LYS A 184 8.99 -6.25 10.87
C LYS A 184 8.38 -7.61 11.17
N ILE A 185 8.21 -7.90 12.44
CA ILE A 185 7.75 -9.21 12.94
C ILE A 185 6.22 -9.29 12.96
N GLY A 186 5.57 -8.25 13.46
CA GLY A 186 4.13 -8.23 13.55
C GLY A 186 3.58 -7.31 14.64
N GLU A 187 2.29 -7.44 14.90
CA GLU A 187 1.56 -6.68 15.91
C GLU A 187 1.09 -7.62 17.02
N ILE A 188 1.44 -7.29 18.27
CA ILE A 188 0.85 -7.90 19.45
C ILE A 188 -0.35 -7.05 19.83
N ALA A 189 -1.54 -7.52 19.54
CA ALA A 189 -2.76 -6.81 19.90
C ALA A 189 -3.06 -6.97 21.38
N ILE A 190 -3.32 -5.86 22.08
CA ILE A 190 -3.71 -5.82 23.47
C ILE A 190 -5.13 -5.27 23.54
N SER A 191 -6.05 -6.01 24.13
CA SER A 191 -7.41 -5.59 24.37
C SER A 191 -7.59 -5.24 25.84
N ILE A 192 -8.01 -4.00 26.14
CA ILE A 192 -8.29 -3.53 27.49
C ILE A 192 -9.73 -3.02 27.56
N ASP A 193 -10.58 -3.71 28.31
CA ASP A 193 -12.03 -3.44 28.38
C ASP A 193 -12.70 -3.37 26.99
N GLY A 194 -12.25 -4.21 26.06
CA GLY A 194 -12.73 -4.26 24.67
C GLY A 194 -12.14 -3.21 23.74
N GLN A 195 -11.35 -2.27 24.23
CA GLN A 195 -10.56 -1.36 23.38
C GLN A 195 -9.28 -2.07 22.91
N LYS A 196 -9.00 -2.01 21.62
CA LYS A 196 -7.84 -2.65 21.02
C LYS A 196 -6.71 -1.64 20.82
N GLY A 197 -5.54 -1.96 21.31
CA GLY A 197 -4.27 -1.33 20.99
C GLY A 197 -3.28 -2.37 20.51
N ALA A 198 -2.08 -1.97 20.10
CA ALA A 198 -1.06 -2.90 19.66
C ALA A 198 0.36 -2.43 19.97
N ILE A 199 1.26 -3.40 20.13
CA ILE A 199 2.69 -3.21 20.17
C ILE A 199 3.24 -3.73 18.85
N ILE A 200 3.90 -2.86 18.09
CA ILE A 200 4.61 -3.25 16.87
C ILE A 200 5.97 -3.82 17.28
N VAL A 201 6.30 -4.99 16.77
CA VAL A 201 7.58 -5.66 17.04
C VAL A 201 8.41 -5.64 15.76
N ASP A 202 9.66 -5.18 15.90
CA ASP A 202 10.64 -5.13 14.83
C ASP A 202 11.85 -5.99 15.21
N ARG A 203 12.38 -6.77 14.28
CA ARG A 203 13.55 -7.65 14.44
C ARG A 203 14.77 -6.91 14.95
N ASN A 204 14.98 -5.68 14.48
CA ASN A 204 16.15 -4.88 14.82
C ASN A 204 16.06 -4.24 16.22
N ASN A 205 14.85 -4.24 16.79
CA ASN A 205 14.61 -3.61 18.10
C ASN A 205 13.58 -4.38 18.93
N ILE A 206 13.81 -5.69 19.15
CA ILE A 206 12.98 -6.50 20.05
C ILE A 206 13.27 -6.07 21.49
N PRO A 207 12.31 -5.50 22.23
CA PRO A 207 12.53 -5.11 23.60
C PRO A 207 12.74 -6.36 24.47
N LYS A 208 13.52 -6.23 25.52
CA LYS A 208 13.66 -7.31 26.52
C LYS A 208 12.33 -7.59 27.21
N SER A 209 11.63 -6.54 27.61
CA SER A 209 10.27 -6.60 28.11
C SER A 209 9.53 -5.30 27.82
N THR A 210 8.20 -5.38 27.78
CA THR A 210 7.29 -4.22 27.72
C THR A 210 6.36 -4.25 28.92
N LYS A 211 6.23 -3.14 29.61
CA LYS A 211 5.37 -3.00 30.77
C LYS A 211 4.18 -2.10 30.46
N CYS A 212 2.97 -2.66 30.61
CA CYS A 212 1.71 -1.95 30.46
C CYS A 212 1.12 -1.65 31.85
N TYR A 213 0.56 -0.46 32.03
CA TYR A 213 -0.04 0.01 33.28
C TYR A 213 -1.57 0.07 33.10
N LEU A 214 -2.30 -0.63 33.96
CA LEU A 214 -3.69 -0.96 33.70
C LEU A 214 -4.67 -0.20 34.60
N PRO A 215 -5.89 0.04 34.16
CA PRO A 215 -6.98 0.45 35.06
C PRO A 215 -7.27 -0.61 36.12
N LYS A 216 -7.84 -0.19 37.27
CA LYS A 216 -8.05 -1.02 38.45
C LYS A 216 -8.75 -2.34 38.18
N ASP A 217 -9.83 -2.33 37.42
CA ASP A 217 -10.68 -3.50 37.18
C ASP A 217 -10.69 -3.93 35.70
N ALA A 218 -9.62 -3.60 34.97
CA ALA A 218 -9.54 -3.85 33.54
C ALA A 218 -9.54 -5.34 33.22
N LYS A 219 -10.30 -5.71 32.19
CA LYS A 219 -10.22 -6.99 31.51
C LYS A 219 -9.20 -6.88 30.37
N VAL A 220 -8.24 -7.76 30.33
CA VAL A 220 -7.14 -7.70 29.36
C VAL A 220 -7.07 -8.98 28.56
N GLY A 221 -7.06 -8.85 27.24
CA GLY A 221 -6.74 -9.91 26.30
C GLY A 221 -5.46 -9.57 25.53
N ILE A 222 -4.79 -10.61 25.02
CA ILE A 222 -3.61 -10.48 24.18
C ILE A 222 -3.68 -11.43 22.99
N SER A 223 -3.29 -10.96 21.80
CA SER A 223 -3.34 -11.74 20.57
C SER A 223 -2.09 -11.53 19.74
N CYS A 224 -1.51 -12.63 19.27
CA CYS A 224 -0.37 -12.69 18.38
C CYS A 224 -0.74 -13.10 16.94
N LYS A 225 -2.02 -13.08 16.58
CA LYS A 225 -2.53 -13.51 15.26
C LYS A 225 -2.02 -12.68 14.09
N LYS A 226 -1.52 -11.49 14.34
CA LYS A 226 -0.99 -10.57 13.32
C LYS A 226 0.54 -10.67 13.17
N ALA A 227 1.07 -11.89 13.11
CA ALA A 227 2.43 -12.09 12.62
C ALA A 227 2.50 -11.77 11.13
N TYR A 228 3.56 -11.04 10.71
CA TYR A 228 3.82 -10.76 9.30
C TYR A 228 4.49 -11.95 8.62
N HIS A 229 4.58 -11.95 7.31
CA HIS A 229 5.23 -13.02 6.57
C HIS A 229 6.67 -13.24 7.05
N GLY A 230 7.04 -14.48 7.19
CA GLY A 230 8.34 -14.90 7.73
C GLY A 230 8.39 -15.10 9.23
N TRP A 231 7.27 -14.86 9.96
CA TRP A 231 7.26 -14.92 11.41
C TRP A 231 6.07 -15.69 11.98
N LYS A 232 6.33 -16.38 13.07
CA LYS A 232 5.32 -16.99 13.92
C LYS A 232 5.41 -16.39 15.32
N MET A 233 4.27 -16.04 15.90
CA MET A 233 4.17 -15.47 17.24
C MET A 233 3.14 -16.22 18.07
N ASN A 234 3.41 -16.39 19.36
CA ASN A 234 2.41 -16.88 20.32
C ASN A 234 2.62 -16.26 21.71
N VAL A 235 1.55 -16.22 22.50
CA VAL A 235 1.56 -15.82 23.91
C VAL A 235 1.39 -17.06 24.78
N ASN A 236 2.42 -17.42 25.57
CA ASN A 236 2.43 -18.61 26.42
C ASN A 236 2.02 -19.90 25.68
N GLY A 237 2.37 -20.05 24.40
CA GLY A 237 2.06 -21.18 23.55
C GLY A 237 0.71 -21.12 22.82
N ALA A 238 -0.12 -20.08 23.02
CA ALA A 238 -1.37 -19.86 22.30
C ALA A 238 -1.26 -18.67 21.34
N GLU A 239 -2.00 -18.65 20.24
CA GLU A 239 -2.06 -17.48 19.36
C GLU A 239 -2.80 -16.29 20.00
N GLU A 240 -3.73 -16.59 20.91
CA GLU A 240 -4.55 -15.59 21.58
C GLU A 240 -4.98 -16.06 22.96
N ILE A 241 -5.03 -15.14 23.91
CA ILE A 241 -5.68 -15.32 25.22
C ILE A 241 -6.71 -14.17 25.33
N ALA A 242 -7.99 -14.53 25.21
CA ALA A 242 -9.07 -13.54 25.16
C ALA A 242 -9.25 -12.77 26.49
N GLU A 243 -9.00 -13.42 27.64
CA GLU A 243 -9.04 -12.78 28.96
C GLU A 243 -7.92 -13.37 29.84
N LEU A 244 -6.97 -12.53 30.21
CA LEU A 244 -5.87 -12.89 31.12
C LEU A 244 -6.35 -12.86 32.58
N PRO A 245 -5.99 -13.85 33.38
CA PRO A 245 -6.29 -13.88 34.83
C PRO A 245 -5.37 -12.93 35.58
N LEU A 246 -5.63 -11.63 35.53
CA LEU A 246 -4.78 -10.60 36.12
C LEU A 246 -4.92 -10.57 37.67
N PRO A 247 -3.89 -10.93 38.42
CA PRO A 247 -3.86 -10.77 39.87
C PRO A 247 -3.69 -9.29 40.29
N GLU A 248 -3.95 -8.98 41.57
CA GLU A 248 -3.85 -7.60 42.08
C GLU A 248 -2.48 -6.94 41.87
N LYS A 249 -1.41 -7.73 41.84
CA LYS A 249 -0.02 -7.21 41.75
C LYS A 249 0.58 -7.25 40.34
N GLY A 250 -0.21 -7.56 39.35
CA GLY A 250 0.27 -7.66 37.95
C GLY A 250 0.57 -9.10 37.50
N LEU A 251 0.72 -9.28 36.20
CA LEU A 251 0.95 -10.56 35.53
C LEU A 251 2.14 -10.44 34.58
N GLN A 252 2.88 -11.53 34.45
CA GLN A 252 3.93 -11.69 33.46
C GLN A 252 3.48 -12.71 32.41
N VAL A 253 3.68 -12.41 31.14
CA VAL A 253 3.45 -13.29 30.00
C VAL A 253 4.67 -13.33 29.10
N ALA A 254 4.88 -14.46 28.41
CA ALA A 254 5.95 -14.60 27.43
C ALA A 254 5.36 -14.58 26.00
N ILE A 255 5.90 -13.73 25.16
CA ILE A 255 5.70 -13.78 23.71
C ILE A 255 6.88 -14.54 23.11
N ASN A 256 6.58 -15.66 22.46
CA ASN A 256 7.58 -16.40 21.70
C ASN A 256 7.47 -16.00 20.23
N ILE A 257 8.60 -15.64 19.64
CA ILE A 257 8.77 -15.20 18.28
C ILE A 257 9.73 -16.16 17.59
N THR A 258 9.33 -16.73 16.46
CA THR A 258 10.20 -17.63 15.70
C THR A 258 10.14 -17.29 14.22
N ALA A 259 11.28 -17.38 13.55
CA ALA A 259 11.33 -17.27 12.10
C ALA A 259 10.58 -18.46 11.45
N ASP A 260 9.76 -18.17 10.44
CA ASP A 260 9.16 -19.18 9.58
C ASP A 260 10.11 -19.52 8.42
N LYS A 261 10.86 -20.61 8.58
CA LYS A 261 11.91 -21.04 7.64
C LYS A 261 11.35 -21.47 6.28
N ASP A 262 10.06 -21.78 6.22
CA ASP A 262 9.38 -22.19 4.99
C ASP A 262 8.79 -21.00 4.22
N ASN A 263 8.83 -19.81 4.81
CA ASN A 263 8.31 -18.60 4.20
C ASN A 263 9.12 -18.18 2.97
N ARG A 264 8.41 -17.74 1.91
CA ARG A 264 9.00 -17.21 0.68
C ARG A 264 8.55 -15.78 0.36
N TYR A 265 7.60 -15.23 1.13
CA TYR A 265 7.19 -13.84 0.98
C TYR A 265 8.27 -12.90 1.51
N GLN A 266 8.55 -11.84 0.76
CA GLN A 266 9.55 -10.84 1.12
C GLN A 266 8.95 -9.44 1.01
N TYR A 267 9.07 -8.68 2.07
CA TYR A 267 8.74 -7.26 2.04
C TYR A 267 9.92 -6.48 1.45
N LEU A 268 9.88 -6.19 0.15
CA LEU A 268 10.93 -5.37 -0.45
C LEU A 268 10.88 -3.93 0.07
N TYR A 269 9.68 -3.45 0.39
CA TYR A 269 9.48 -2.16 1.04
C TYR A 269 8.31 -2.25 2.02
N TYR A 270 8.52 -1.81 3.25
CA TYR A 270 7.43 -1.58 4.18
C TYR A 270 6.84 -0.19 3.97
N SER A 271 5.51 -0.07 3.96
CA SER A 271 4.80 1.17 3.74
C SER A 271 3.90 1.50 4.95
N PRO A 272 3.95 2.74 5.47
CA PRO A 272 4.96 3.76 5.15
C PRO A 272 6.35 3.38 5.67
N ASP A 273 7.37 4.05 5.13
CA ASP A 273 8.74 3.96 5.65
C ASP A 273 8.88 4.61 7.03
N GLU A 274 10.11 4.67 7.56
CA GLU A 274 10.40 5.28 8.87
C GLU A 274 10.11 6.80 8.92
N LYS A 275 10.08 7.46 7.76
CA LYS A 275 9.72 8.88 7.62
C LYS A 275 8.21 9.11 7.46
N GLY A 276 7.43 8.03 7.42
CA GLY A 276 5.99 8.07 7.18
C GLY A 276 5.58 8.24 5.72
N ILE A 277 6.49 7.98 4.77
CA ILE A 277 6.27 8.10 3.34
C ILE A 277 5.81 6.77 2.76
N PRO A 278 4.65 6.72 2.07
CA PRO A 278 4.12 5.48 1.52
C PRO A 278 4.80 5.07 0.21
N TYR A 279 4.87 3.76 0.00
CA TYR A 279 5.17 3.12 -1.28
C TYR A 279 3.89 2.61 -1.91
N ARG A 280 3.78 2.62 -3.25
CA ARG A 280 2.63 2.13 -4.00
C ARG A 280 3.07 1.60 -5.39
N ILE A 281 2.15 0.94 -6.08
CA ILE A 281 2.17 0.62 -7.51
C ILE A 281 3.34 -0.27 -7.92
N PRO A 282 3.19 -1.60 -7.82
CA PRO A 282 4.24 -2.56 -8.17
C PRO A 282 4.43 -2.73 -9.67
N ALA A 283 5.69 -2.83 -10.09
CA ALA A 283 6.11 -3.28 -11.41
C ALA A 283 7.32 -4.22 -11.26
N ILE A 284 7.31 -5.35 -11.96
CA ILE A 284 8.38 -6.36 -11.89
C ILE A 284 8.74 -6.87 -13.28
N ALA A 285 10.02 -7.06 -13.54
CA ALA A 285 10.53 -7.63 -14.79
C ALA A 285 11.81 -8.43 -14.58
N THR A 286 12.09 -9.38 -15.47
CA THR A 286 13.34 -10.16 -15.52
C THR A 286 14.09 -9.83 -16.79
N THR A 287 15.38 -9.49 -16.67
CA THR A 287 16.26 -9.15 -17.78
C THR A 287 16.79 -10.39 -18.53
N ALA A 288 17.32 -10.18 -19.73
CA ALA A 288 17.90 -11.25 -20.54
C ALA A 288 19.01 -12.03 -19.82
N ASN A 289 19.83 -11.34 -19.01
CA ASN A 289 20.87 -11.97 -18.18
C ASN A 289 20.35 -12.49 -16.83
N GLY A 290 19.05 -12.44 -16.58
CA GLY A 290 18.40 -13.08 -15.44
C GLY A 290 18.38 -12.29 -14.14
N TYR A 291 18.62 -10.97 -14.15
CA TYR A 291 18.32 -10.12 -12.99
C TYR A 291 16.81 -9.83 -12.90
N VAL A 292 16.29 -9.81 -11.70
CA VAL A 292 14.90 -9.47 -11.42
C VAL A 292 14.83 -8.07 -10.84
N PHE A 293 14.00 -7.21 -11.42
CA PHE A 293 13.81 -5.82 -11.03
C PHE A 293 12.41 -5.60 -10.44
N ALA A 294 12.34 -4.96 -9.29
CA ALA A 294 11.12 -4.49 -8.64
C ALA A 294 11.16 -2.95 -8.59
N ILE A 295 10.19 -2.31 -9.23
CA ILE A 295 10.06 -0.84 -9.31
C ILE A 295 8.70 -0.45 -8.77
N ASN A 296 8.63 0.69 -8.08
CA ASN A 296 7.36 1.21 -7.53
C ASN A 296 7.44 2.71 -7.23
N ASP A 297 6.29 3.31 -6.94
CA ASP A 297 6.19 4.67 -6.43
C ASP A 297 6.72 4.76 -5.00
N TYR A 298 7.41 5.85 -4.72
CA TYR A 298 7.69 6.40 -3.41
C TYR A 298 7.04 7.79 -3.35
N ARG A 299 6.17 8.06 -2.39
CA ARG A 299 5.24 9.19 -2.42
C ARG A 299 5.46 10.21 -1.29
N PRO A 300 6.49 11.09 -1.36
CA PRO A 300 6.70 12.14 -0.36
C PRO A 300 5.50 13.05 -0.15
N CYS A 301 4.69 13.30 -1.17
CA CYS A 301 3.44 14.07 -1.02
C CYS A 301 2.36 13.34 -0.19
N GLY A 302 2.54 12.05 0.12
CA GLY A 302 1.58 11.23 0.85
C GLY A 302 0.32 10.88 0.07
N ASN A 303 0.27 11.17 -1.23
CA ASN A 303 -0.90 11.01 -2.09
C ASN A 303 -0.51 10.47 -3.48
N ASP A 304 -1.46 10.42 -4.39
CA ASP A 304 -1.29 9.93 -5.75
C ASP A 304 -0.47 10.88 -6.63
N ILE A 305 -0.01 10.39 -7.78
CA ILE A 305 0.60 11.25 -8.82
C ILE A 305 -0.35 12.38 -9.19
N GLY A 306 0.18 13.60 -9.34
CA GLY A 306 -0.60 14.81 -9.60
C GLY A 306 -0.87 15.69 -8.37
N PHE A 307 -0.62 15.19 -7.15
CA PHE A 307 -0.76 15.99 -5.92
C PHE A 307 0.55 16.60 -5.41
N GLY A 308 1.67 16.21 -5.97
CA GLY A 308 2.99 16.70 -5.56
C GLY A 308 4.10 15.72 -5.90
N GLU A 309 5.13 15.70 -5.08
CA GLU A 309 6.31 14.87 -5.26
C GLU A 309 5.97 13.38 -5.14
N VAL A 310 6.26 12.65 -6.19
CA VAL A 310 6.27 11.20 -6.28
C VAL A 310 7.53 10.79 -7.02
N ASP A 311 8.25 9.81 -6.50
CA ASP A 311 9.49 9.31 -7.08
C ASP A 311 9.31 7.87 -7.57
N LEU A 312 10.15 7.45 -8.52
CA LEU A 312 10.30 6.04 -8.83
C LEU A 312 11.54 5.48 -8.14
N VAL A 313 11.34 4.37 -7.42
CA VAL A 313 12.41 3.66 -6.73
C VAL A 313 12.47 2.21 -7.20
N MET A 314 13.68 1.66 -7.21
CA MET A 314 13.92 0.28 -7.62
C MET A 314 14.77 -0.48 -6.61
N ARG A 315 14.59 -1.79 -6.59
CA ARG A 315 15.55 -2.81 -6.16
C ARG A 315 15.74 -3.80 -7.30
N HIS A 316 16.88 -4.41 -7.39
CA HIS A 316 17.07 -5.57 -8.23
C HIS A 316 17.74 -6.70 -7.46
N SER A 317 17.62 -7.91 -7.97
CA SER A 317 18.33 -9.06 -7.40
C SER A 317 19.85 -8.85 -7.49
N THR A 318 20.60 -9.31 -6.49
CA THR A 318 22.07 -9.27 -6.52
C THR A 318 22.66 -10.47 -7.24
N LYS A 319 21.84 -11.50 -7.49
CA LYS A 319 22.17 -12.72 -8.24
C LYS A 319 21.24 -12.88 -9.43
N ALA A 320 21.72 -13.50 -10.49
CA ALA A 320 21.03 -13.57 -11.76
C ALA A 320 21.20 -14.94 -12.43
N GLY A 321 20.35 -15.27 -13.38
CA GLY A 321 20.43 -16.50 -14.18
C GLY A 321 20.46 -17.76 -13.30
N GLU A 322 21.46 -18.60 -13.49
CA GLU A 322 21.63 -19.85 -12.71
C GLU A 322 21.96 -19.63 -11.23
N GLU A 323 22.48 -18.45 -10.87
CA GLU A 323 22.78 -18.09 -9.47
C GLU A 323 21.59 -17.46 -8.75
N TRP A 324 20.49 -17.24 -9.43
CA TRP A 324 19.26 -16.68 -8.84
C TRP A 324 18.78 -17.50 -7.63
N ASP A 325 18.63 -16.84 -6.48
CA ASP A 325 18.22 -17.49 -5.23
C ASP A 325 16.85 -17.04 -4.71
N GLY A 326 16.23 -16.08 -5.38
CA GLY A 326 14.93 -15.55 -5.00
C GLY A 326 14.90 -14.68 -3.74
N THR A 327 16.05 -14.46 -3.07
CA THR A 327 16.09 -13.85 -1.73
C THR A 327 17.03 -12.66 -1.58
N SER A 328 17.99 -12.51 -2.49
CA SER A 328 19.04 -11.49 -2.38
C SER A 328 18.72 -10.27 -3.24
N TRP A 329 18.51 -9.12 -2.59
CA TRP A 329 18.12 -7.85 -3.21
C TRP A 329 19.09 -6.73 -2.87
N THR A 330 19.25 -5.77 -3.79
CA THR A 330 20.01 -4.53 -3.52
C THR A 330 19.28 -3.62 -2.54
N GLU A 331 19.99 -2.62 -2.02
CA GLU A 331 19.35 -1.48 -1.37
C GLU A 331 18.49 -0.69 -2.37
N PRO A 332 17.46 0.06 -1.90
CA PRO A 332 16.63 0.91 -2.75
C PRO A 332 17.44 1.98 -3.46
N VAL A 333 17.17 2.16 -4.75
CA VAL A 333 17.77 3.25 -5.56
C VAL A 333 16.64 4.06 -6.19
N LYS A 334 16.70 5.39 -6.06
CA LYS A 334 15.80 6.31 -6.76
C LYS A 334 16.26 6.41 -8.22
N ILE A 335 15.34 6.18 -9.17
CA ILE A 335 15.61 6.21 -10.62
C ILE A 335 14.91 7.36 -11.34
N ALA A 336 13.92 7.99 -10.71
CA ALA A 336 13.34 9.25 -11.13
C ALA A 336 12.96 10.06 -9.90
N ASP A 337 13.43 11.28 -9.81
CA ASP A 337 13.25 12.20 -8.67
C ASP A 337 12.20 13.25 -9.01
N GLY A 338 11.04 13.15 -8.37
CA GLY A 338 10.01 14.17 -8.44
C GLY A 338 10.43 15.39 -7.62
N LEU A 339 10.38 16.57 -8.23
CA LEU A 339 10.84 17.81 -7.59
C LEU A 339 9.73 18.52 -6.79
N GLY A 340 8.51 18.01 -6.80
CA GLY A 340 7.38 18.58 -6.09
C GLY A 340 7.20 20.08 -6.40
N LYS A 341 7.22 20.91 -5.36
CA LYS A 341 7.10 22.37 -5.49
C LYS A 341 8.36 23.05 -6.05
N GLU A 342 9.49 22.37 -6.06
CA GLU A 342 10.77 22.87 -6.58
C GLU A 342 10.89 22.67 -8.11
N ALA A 343 9.91 22.02 -8.74
CA ALA A 343 9.91 21.73 -10.16
C ALA A 343 9.90 23.02 -10.99
N THR A 344 10.88 23.14 -11.88
CA THR A 344 10.98 24.26 -12.84
C THR A 344 10.05 24.07 -14.03
N GLU A 345 9.74 22.84 -14.37
CA GLU A 345 8.79 22.42 -15.39
C GLU A 345 7.73 21.49 -14.78
N THR A 346 6.49 21.60 -15.21
CA THR A 346 5.36 20.86 -14.58
C THR A 346 5.50 19.35 -14.64
N TRP A 347 6.14 18.81 -15.67
CA TRP A 347 6.33 17.38 -15.82
C TRP A 347 7.34 16.78 -14.82
N LEU A 348 8.23 17.62 -14.27
CA LEU A 348 9.19 17.22 -13.24
C LEU A 348 8.61 17.20 -11.82
N THR A 349 7.34 17.56 -11.64
CA THR A 349 6.73 17.60 -10.29
C THR A 349 6.73 16.24 -9.62
N GLY A 350 6.47 15.15 -10.36
CA GLY A 350 6.47 13.80 -9.85
C GLY A 350 6.43 12.78 -10.97
N PHE A 351 6.84 11.56 -10.65
CA PHE A 351 6.83 10.39 -11.54
C PHE A 351 6.15 9.24 -10.81
N GLY A 352 5.14 8.63 -11.41
CA GLY A 352 4.39 7.55 -10.78
C GLY A 352 3.79 6.57 -11.76
N ASP A 353 3.19 5.52 -11.23
CA ASP A 353 2.56 4.45 -11.99
C ASP A 353 3.49 3.83 -13.05
N PRO A 354 4.64 3.26 -12.65
CA PRO A 354 5.60 2.70 -13.59
C PRO A 354 5.04 1.51 -14.35
N ALA A 355 5.23 1.52 -15.67
CA ALA A 355 5.02 0.37 -16.55
C ALA A 355 6.36 0.00 -17.18
N ILE A 356 6.80 -1.26 -17.01
CA ILE A 356 8.16 -1.67 -17.36
C ILE A 356 8.20 -2.86 -18.30
N VAL A 357 9.25 -2.93 -19.11
CA VAL A 357 9.61 -4.11 -19.91
C VAL A 357 11.13 -4.25 -19.94
N ALA A 358 11.62 -5.45 -19.66
CA ALA A 358 13.00 -5.81 -19.94
C ALA A 358 13.09 -6.43 -21.34
N ASP A 359 14.04 -5.98 -22.15
CA ASP A 359 14.26 -6.57 -23.47
C ASP A 359 14.71 -8.03 -23.33
N ARG A 360 14.11 -8.93 -24.12
CA ARG A 360 14.38 -10.37 -24.03
C ARG A 360 15.75 -10.80 -24.55
N GLU A 361 16.41 -9.94 -25.33
CA GLU A 361 17.73 -10.24 -25.91
C GLU A 361 18.84 -9.31 -25.41
N ARG A 362 18.47 -8.16 -24.81
CA ARG A 362 19.41 -7.13 -24.36
C ARG A 362 19.25 -6.87 -22.88
N ASN A 363 20.34 -6.50 -22.23
CA ASN A 363 20.35 -6.11 -20.82
C ASN A 363 19.92 -4.66 -20.68
N GLU A 364 18.67 -4.39 -21.02
CA GLU A 364 18.04 -3.07 -21.05
C GLU A 364 16.57 -3.18 -20.57
N ILE A 365 16.15 -2.21 -19.77
CA ILE A 365 14.77 -2.08 -19.32
C ILE A 365 14.24 -0.70 -19.77
N LEU A 366 13.07 -0.68 -20.37
CA LEU A 366 12.29 0.52 -20.59
C LEU A 366 11.34 0.70 -19.40
N VAL A 367 11.31 1.90 -18.85
CA VAL A 367 10.35 2.35 -17.84
C VAL A 367 9.54 3.50 -18.44
N MET A 368 8.23 3.33 -18.52
CA MET A 368 7.26 4.38 -18.84
C MET A 368 6.56 4.78 -17.56
N SER A 369 6.26 6.06 -17.37
CA SER A 369 5.53 6.55 -16.20
C SER A 369 4.59 7.69 -16.55
N VAL A 370 3.55 7.87 -15.74
CA VAL A 370 2.81 9.13 -15.68
C VAL A 370 3.65 10.11 -14.90
N CYS A 371 3.65 11.39 -15.30
CA CYS A 371 4.42 12.41 -14.61
C CYS A 371 3.67 13.74 -14.52
N GLY A 372 4.20 14.65 -13.68
CA GLY A 372 3.71 16.00 -13.56
C GLY A 372 2.79 16.24 -12.36
N ASN A 373 2.03 17.34 -12.44
CA ASN A 373 1.21 17.87 -11.35
C ASN A 373 -0.30 17.79 -11.63
N ARG A 374 -0.73 16.93 -12.57
CA ARG A 374 -2.13 16.78 -12.93
C ARG A 374 -2.58 15.33 -12.78
N LEU A 375 -3.74 15.16 -12.18
CA LEU A 375 -4.46 13.89 -12.19
C LEU A 375 -5.09 13.67 -13.57
N CYS A 376 -5.10 12.41 -14.00
CA CYS A 376 -5.83 12.00 -15.18
C CYS A 376 -7.35 12.12 -14.98
N TRP A 377 -7.81 11.97 -13.77
CA TRP A 377 -9.19 11.68 -13.42
C TRP A 377 -9.58 12.31 -12.10
N HIS A 378 -10.68 12.93 -11.98
CA HIS A 378 -11.42 13.52 -10.88
C HIS A 378 -11.63 15.03 -11.00
N GLY A 379 -12.81 15.47 -10.62
CA GLY A 379 -13.20 16.85 -10.49
C GLY A 379 -12.43 17.68 -9.41
N ASN A 380 -11.37 17.13 -8.84
CA ASN A 380 -10.44 17.79 -7.93
C ASN A 380 -9.06 18.02 -8.55
N TYR A 381 -9.00 18.08 -9.82
CA TYR A 381 -7.85 18.61 -10.48
C TYR A 381 -7.62 20.02 -9.99
N GLY A 382 -6.75 20.39 -9.20
CA GLY A 382 -6.51 21.73 -8.68
C GLY A 382 -7.04 22.88 -9.56
N ALA A 383 -6.92 24.09 -9.26
CA ALA A 383 -7.46 25.19 -10.07
C ALA A 383 -7.04 25.00 -11.55
N GLY A 384 -7.99 24.67 -12.44
CA GLY A 384 -7.73 24.38 -13.84
C GLY A 384 -7.94 22.92 -14.25
N THR A 385 -8.93 22.31 -13.71
CA THR A 385 -9.29 20.88 -13.81
C THR A 385 -9.91 20.45 -15.14
N GLU A 386 -10.03 21.31 -16.11
CA GLU A 386 -10.52 20.92 -17.41
C GLU A 386 -9.48 20.05 -18.13
N GLN A 387 -9.91 18.90 -18.59
CA GLN A 387 -9.14 18.09 -19.52
C GLN A 387 -8.82 18.94 -20.73
N ASN A 388 -7.56 19.23 -20.92
CA ASN A 388 -7.09 20.13 -21.95
C ASN A 388 -5.99 19.46 -22.76
N PRO A 389 -6.23 19.17 -24.05
CA PRO A 389 -5.24 18.55 -24.92
C PRO A 389 -3.98 19.40 -25.14
N GLU A 390 -4.04 20.70 -24.84
CA GLU A 390 -2.86 21.59 -24.88
C GLU A 390 -2.04 21.53 -23.59
N ASN A 391 -2.62 21.08 -22.49
CA ASN A 391 -1.97 20.91 -21.20
C ASN A 391 -2.47 19.66 -20.48
N PRO A 392 -2.23 18.47 -21.04
CA PRO A 392 -2.67 17.19 -20.48
C PRO A 392 -1.85 16.82 -19.23
N ASN A 393 -2.24 15.76 -18.53
CA ASN A 393 -1.28 15.06 -17.67
C ASN A 393 -0.16 14.49 -18.55
N ARG A 394 1.03 14.36 -17.97
CA ARG A 394 2.27 14.16 -18.71
C ARG A 394 2.72 12.71 -18.65
N MET A 395 3.58 12.34 -19.59
CA MET A 395 4.21 11.04 -19.67
C MET A 395 5.70 11.17 -19.83
N ALA A 396 6.43 10.31 -19.14
CA ALA A 396 7.88 10.23 -19.22
C ALA A 396 8.33 8.79 -19.51
N ARG A 397 9.55 8.68 -20.02
CA ARG A 397 10.29 7.41 -20.12
C ARG A 397 11.67 7.57 -19.54
N LEU A 398 12.23 6.48 -19.07
CA LEU A 398 13.67 6.33 -18.78
C LEU A 398 14.10 4.90 -19.12
N ARG A 399 15.40 4.68 -19.15
CA ARG A 399 15.99 3.36 -19.40
C ARG A 399 16.88 2.96 -18.25
N ILE A 400 16.95 1.67 -17.98
CA ILE A 400 17.92 1.08 -17.06
C ILE A 400 18.76 0.15 -17.88
N ILE A 401 20.07 0.41 -17.98
CA ILE A 401 20.99 -0.24 -18.89
C ILE A 401 22.10 -0.90 -18.08
N TYR A 402 22.44 -2.14 -18.45
CA TYR A 402 23.58 -2.83 -17.85
C TYR A 402 24.88 -2.33 -18.43
N ASN A 403 25.78 -1.89 -17.58
CA ASN A 403 27.13 -1.51 -17.95
C ASN A 403 28.06 -2.72 -17.82
N GLU A 404 28.46 -3.31 -18.94
CA GLU A 404 29.30 -4.52 -18.99
C GLU A 404 30.69 -4.28 -18.39
N GLU A 405 31.20 -3.02 -18.40
CA GLU A 405 32.54 -2.71 -17.89
C GLU A 405 32.56 -2.67 -16.36
N THR A 406 31.48 -2.13 -15.74
CA THR A 406 31.39 -2.00 -14.29
C THR A 406 30.62 -3.14 -13.63
N GLY A 407 29.83 -3.89 -14.39
CA GLY A 407 28.92 -4.90 -13.88
C GLY A 407 27.72 -4.31 -13.12
N THR A 408 27.35 -3.08 -13.41
CA THR A 408 26.28 -2.34 -12.70
C THR A 408 25.13 -1.95 -13.62
N TRP A 409 23.96 -1.75 -13.02
CA TRP A 409 22.77 -1.22 -13.70
C TRP A 409 22.68 0.29 -13.47
N GLU A 410 22.50 1.05 -14.55
CA GLU A 410 22.46 2.50 -14.53
C GLU A 410 21.15 3.00 -15.15
N ALA A 411 20.44 3.89 -14.44
CA ALA A 411 19.25 4.54 -14.97
C ALA A 411 19.64 5.82 -15.73
N THR A 412 19.02 6.04 -16.88
CA THR A 412 19.14 7.33 -17.58
C THR A 412 18.27 8.38 -16.90
N GLU A 413 18.54 9.66 -17.17
CA GLU A 413 17.62 10.73 -16.81
C GLU A 413 16.25 10.49 -17.48
N PRO A 414 15.14 10.86 -16.81
CA PRO A 414 13.81 10.82 -17.40
C PRO A 414 13.70 11.78 -18.59
N GLU A 415 12.96 11.35 -19.61
CA GLU A 415 12.61 12.15 -20.79
C GLU A 415 11.09 12.30 -20.90
N GLU A 416 10.61 13.51 -21.13
CA GLU A 416 9.20 13.75 -21.41
C GLU A 416 8.80 13.24 -22.80
N VAL A 417 7.76 12.42 -22.90
CA VAL A 417 7.23 11.86 -24.17
C VAL A 417 5.75 12.20 -24.42
N THR A 418 5.22 13.14 -23.66
CA THR A 418 3.82 13.57 -23.75
C THR A 418 3.42 13.89 -25.20
N TYR A 419 4.24 14.69 -25.86
CA TYR A 419 3.93 15.20 -27.20
C TYR A 419 4.28 14.23 -28.34
N ASP A 420 4.92 13.10 -28.01
CA ASP A 420 5.10 11.99 -28.95
C ASP A 420 3.87 11.07 -28.99
N ILE A 421 3.14 10.95 -27.86
CA ILE A 421 2.04 10.00 -27.69
C ILE A 421 0.68 10.66 -27.96
N TYR A 422 0.39 11.82 -27.41
CA TYR A 422 -0.93 12.46 -27.57
C TYR A 422 -1.35 12.75 -29.02
N PRO A 423 -0.43 13.08 -29.97
CA PRO A 423 -0.79 13.24 -31.38
C PRO A 423 -1.37 11.99 -32.04
N LEU A 424 -1.10 10.78 -31.52
CA LEU A 424 -1.68 9.53 -32.02
C LEU A 424 -3.21 9.48 -31.86
N PHE A 425 -3.78 10.33 -31.00
CA PHE A 425 -5.21 10.40 -30.70
C PHE A 425 -5.88 11.62 -31.33
N LYS A 426 -5.33 12.13 -32.42
CA LYS A 426 -5.97 13.13 -33.26
C LYS A 426 -6.64 12.47 -34.46
N ASP A 427 -7.85 12.93 -34.79
CA ASP A 427 -8.54 12.51 -36.00
C ASP A 427 -7.88 13.09 -37.27
N LYS A 428 -8.44 12.74 -38.43
CA LYS A 428 -7.93 13.20 -39.74
C LYS A 428 -8.05 14.71 -39.96
N GLU A 429 -8.92 15.37 -39.19
CA GLU A 429 -9.08 16.82 -39.17
C GLU A 429 -8.14 17.49 -38.16
N GLY A 430 -7.34 16.71 -37.40
CA GLY A 430 -6.40 17.20 -36.39
C GLY A 430 -7.04 17.51 -35.04
N LYS A 431 -8.30 17.16 -34.82
CA LYS A 431 -8.99 17.33 -33.56
C LYS A 431 -8.51 16.28 -32.56
N ALA A 432 -8.11 16.72 -31.36
CA ALA A 432 -7.73 15.84 -30.29
C ALA A 432 -8.95 15.18 -29.63
N HIS A 433 -8.98 13.85 -29.61
CA HIS A 433 -10.02 13.07 -28.94
C HIS A 433 -9.71 12.84 -27.45
N VAL A 434 -8.44 12.82 -27.06
CA VAL A 434 -7.97 12.54 -25.69
C VAL A 434 -7.46 13.82 -25.05
N GLY A 435 -8.01 14.15 -23.87
CA GLY A 435 -7.63 15.32 -23.07
C GLY A 435 -6.69 14.97 -21.92
N SER A 436 -6.69 13.73 -21.46
CA SER A 436 -5.73 13.19 -20.51
C SER A 436 -5.57 11.68 -20.67
N MET A 437 -4.46 11.13 -20.21
CA MET A 437 -4.11 9.74 -20.39
C MET A 437 -3.31 9.21 -19.22
N PHE A 438 -3.45 7.91 -18.93
CA PHE A 438 -2.73 7.20 -17.88
C PHE A 438 -2.15 5.91 -18.45
N ILE A 439 -0.94 5.56 -18.04
CA ILE A 439 -0.32 4.28 -18.43
C ILE A 439 -0.85 3.18 -17.51
N GLY A 440 -1.13 2.01 -18.05
CA GLY A 440 -1.43 0.84 -17.25
C GLY A 440 -0.19 0.37 -16.48
N ALA A 441 -0.05 0.77 -15.20
CA ALA A 441 1.12 0.49 -14.37
C ALA A 441 1.37 -1.01 -14.19
N GLY A 442 2.64 -1.43 -14.07
CA GLY A 442 3.11 -2.80 -13.92
C GLY A 442 3.94 -3.23 -15.13
N ARG A 443 3.49 -4.17 -15.95
CA ARG A 443 4.26 -4.70 -17.07
C ARG A 443 3.79 -4.16 -18.43
N ILE A 444 4.74 -3.79 -19.29
CA ILE A 444 4.58 -3.66 -20.74
C ILE A 444 4.89 -5.04 -21.34
N ALA A 445 4.01 -5.57 -22.18
CA ALA A 445 4.22 -6.87 -22.79
C ALA A 445 5.22 -6.77 -23.95
N GLN A 446 6.10 -7.75 -24.09
CA GLN A 446 6.97 -7.88 -25.27
C GLN A 446 6.61 -9.13 -26.06
N SER A 447 6.44 -8.99 -27.36
CA SER A 447 6.16 -10.09 -28.27
C SER A 447 7.24 -11.17 -28.20
N SER A 448 6.84 -12.42 -28.31
CA SER A 448 7.73 -13.56 -28.47
C SER A 448 7.91 -13.96 -29.93
N MET A 449 7.07 -13.43 -30.82
CA MET A 449 6.96 -13.85 -32.22
C MET A 449 7.30 -12.71 -33.20
N ILE A 450 6.92 -11.49 -32.88
CA ILE A 450 6.99 -10.36 -33.82
C ILE A 450 8.24 -9.55 -33.52
N LYS A 451 9.24 -9.66 -34.40
CA LYS A 451 10.47 -8.88 -34.37
C LYS A 451 10.55 -8.00 -35.62
N VAL A 452 10.67 -6.69 -35.43
CA VAL A 452 10.79 -5.71 -36.51
C VAL A 452 12.11 -4.97 -36.33
N GLY A 453 12.99 -5.07 -37.31
CA GLY A 453 14.35 -4.55 -37.16
C GLY A 453 15.11 -5.25 -36.03
N ASP A 454 15.59 -4.48 -35.10
CA ASP A 454 16.46 -4.95 -34.02
C ASP A 454 15.72 -5.40 -32.77
N TYR A 455 14.41 -5.07 -32.61
CA TYR A 455 13.64 -5.31 -31.40
C TYR A 455 12.40 -6.16 -31.64
N TYR A 456 12.02 -6.92 -30.63
CA TYR A 456 10.70 -7.49 -30.55
C TYR A 456 9.68 -6.39 -30.21
N ARG A 457 8.53 -6.42 -30.87
CA ARG A 457 7.43 -5.49 -30.64
C ARG A 457 7.01 -5.48 -29.17
N ILE A 458 6.81 -4.31 -28.62
CA ILE A 458 6.27 -4.13 -27.27
C ILE A 458 4.89 -3.51 -27.32
N TYR A 459 4.05 -3.83 -26.31
CA TYR A 459 2.67 -3.36 -26.20
C TYR A 459 2.45 -2.66 -24.88
N CYS A 460 2.13 -1.38 -24.91
CA CYS A 460 1.80 -0.55 -23.75
C CYS A 460 0.33 -0.17 -23.77
N ALA A 461 -0.43 -0.60 -22.77
CA ALA A 461 -1.82 -0.24 -22.67
C ALA A 461 -2.02 1.11 -21.95
N VAL A 462 -2.96 1.92 -22.43
CA VAL A 462 -3.24 3.24 -21.88
C VAL A 462 -4.73 3.41 -21.60
N TRP A 463 -5.04 4.09 -20.52
CA TRP A 463 -6.34 4.56 -20.12
C TRP A 463 -6.45 6.03 -20.51
N ALA A 464 -7.41 6.36 -21.36
CA ALA A 464 -7.57 7.68 -21.94
C ALA A 464 -8.90 8.29 -21.53
N VAL A 465 -8.93 9.60 -21.31
CA VAL A 465 -10.13 10.37 -21.00
C VAL A 465 -10.45 11.31 -22.14
N GLU A 466 -11.71 11.26 -22.61
CA GLU A 466 -12.19 12.03 -23.73
C GLU A 466 -12.11 13.54 -23.47
N THR A 467 -11.67 14.30 -24.45
CA THR A 467 -11.59 15.77 -24.38
C THR A 467 -12.96 16.38 -24.08
N GLY A 468 -13.03 17.18 -23.01
CA GLY A 468 -14.26 17.88 -22.62
C GLY A 468 -15.33 17.00 -22.00
N SER A 469 -15.01 15.75 -21.64
CA SER A 469 -15.91 14.84 -20.95
C SER A 469 -15.18 14.06 -19.86
N TYR A 470 -15.95 13.31 -19.04
CA TYR A 470 -15.39 12.36 -18.07
C TYR A 470 -15.45 10.92 -18.56
N ARG A 471 -15.80 10.68 -19.83
CA ARG A 471 -15.79 9.35 -20.40
C ARG A 471 -14.35 8.89 -20.56
N HIS A 472 -14.09 7.65 -20.22
CA HIS A 472 -12.77 7.03 -20.30
C HIS A 472 -12.83 5.74 -21.11
N HIS A 473 -11.73 5.44 -21.77
CA HIS A 473 -11.58 4.34 -22.71
C HIS A 473 -10.16 3.83 -22.70
N ASN A 474 -9.96 2.58 -23.09
CA ASN A 474 -8.64 1.99 -23.16
C ASN A 474 -8.20 1.75 -24.59
N TYR A 475 -6.90 1.91 -24.78
CA TYR A 475 -6.22 1.66 -26.04
C TYR A 475 -4.94 0.87 -25.78
N ALA A 476 -4.40 0.26 -26.83
CA ALA A 476 -3.07 -0.34 -26.83
C ALA A 476 -2.17 0.46 -27.78
N LEU A 477 -0.98 0.81 -27.30
CA LEU A 477 0.11 1.32 -28.11
C LEU A 477 1.09 0.20 -28.41
N TYR A 478 1.79 0.28 -29.54
CA TYR A 478 2.92 -0.60 -29.80
C TYR A 478 4.17 0.19 -30.22
N SER A 479 5.33 -0.42 -30.03
CA SER A 479 6.60 0.09 -30.50
C SER A 479 7.47 -1.04 -31.05
N ASP A 480 8.13 -0.79 -32.18
CA ASP A 480 9.06 -1.69 -32.84
C ASP A 480 10.54 -1.30 -32.63
N ASP A 481 10.79 -0.24 -31.85
CA ASP A 481 12.10 0.31 -31.56
C ASP A 481 12.35 0.46 -30.04
N PHE A 482 11.70 -0.41 -29.26
CA PHE A 482 11.80 -0.47 -27.82
C PHE A 482 11.44 0.86 -27.12
N GLY A 483 10.31 1.45 -27.51
CA GLY A 483 9.72 2.64 -26.90
C GLY A 483 10.39 3.97 -27.28
N LYS A 484 11.21 4.00 -28.35
CA LYS A 484 11.69 5.28 -28.91
C LYS A 484 10.55 5.99 -29.62
N THR A 485 9.78 5.24 -30.43
CA THR A 485 8.55 5.71 -31.06
C THR A 485 7.39 4.80 -30.74
N TRP A 486 6.18 5.39 -30.72
CA TRP A 486 4.95 4.68 -30.42
C TRP A 486 3.93 4.84 -31.53
N ASN A 487 3.09 3.84 -31.70
CA ASN A 487 1.97 3.83 -32.63
C ASN A 487 0.73 3.26 -31.94
N LEU A 488 -0.45 3.62 -32.42
CA LEU A 488 -1.70 3.04 -31.97
C LEU A 488 -1.89 1.64 -32.56
N LEU A 489 -2.21 0.64 -31.75
CA LEU A 489 -2.54 -0.69 -32.22
C LEU A 489 -4.01 -0.73 -32.65
N GLY A 490 -4.24 -0.89 -33.95
CA GLY A 490 -5.54 -0.71 -34.56
C GLY A 490 -5.81 0.75 -34.98
N GLU A 491 -7.00 1.02 -35.44
CA GLU A 491 -7.40 2.35 -35.88
C GLU A 491 -8.05 3.17 -34.75
N LEU A 492 -7.81 4.48 -34.75
CA LEU A 492 -8.61 5.41 -33.97
C LEU A 492 -10.00 5.48 -34.60
N GLY A 493 -11.01 5.02 -33.88
CA GLY A 493 -12.41 5.10 -34.37
C GLY A 493 -12.88 6.54 -34.58
N ASN A 494 -13.96 6.71 -35.33
CA ASN A 494 -14.57 8.01 -35.53
C ASN A 494 -15.30 8.52 -34.29
N ASP A 495 -15.72 7.62 -33.42
CA ASP A 495 -16.32 7.90 -32.11
C ASP A 495 -15.45 7.27 -31.00
N PHE A 496 -15.39 7.93 -29.87
CA PHE A 496 -14.68 7.42 -28.70
C PHE A 496 -15.25 6.07 -28.22
N ASN A 497 -16.52 5.78 -28.53
CA ASN A 497 -17.13 4.48 -28.24
C ASN A 497 -16.60 3.33 -29.12
N ASP A 498 -15.91 3.65 -30.20
CA ASP A 498 -15.26 2.65 -31.08
C ASP A 498 -13.90 2.20 -30.53
N SER A 499 -13.51 2.67 -29.34
CA SER A 499 -12.28 2.27 -28.67
C SER A 499 -12.25 0.77 -28.35
N PRO A 500 -11.06 0.16 -28.24
CA PRO A 500 -10.93 -1.26 -27.94
C PRO A 500 -11.60 -1.70 -26.63
N ALA A 501 -11.67 -0.84 -25.61
CA ALA A 501 -12.39 -1.12 -24.37
C ALA A 501 -13.08 0.13 -23.82
N PRO A 502 -14.30 0.42 -24.29
CA PRO A 502 -15.14 1.48 -23.76
C PRO A 502 -15.45 1.23 -22.27
N LEU A 503 -15.37 2.27 -21.45
CA LEU A 503 -15.59 2.20 -19.98
C LEU A 503 -14.59 1.34 -19.21
N GLY A 504 -13.51 0.85 -19.84
CA GLY A 504 -12.39 0.22 -19.15
C GLY A 504 -11.59 1.23 -18.32
N ASN A 505 -10.96 0.77 -17.25
CA ASN A 505 -9.98 1.51 -16.45
C ASN A 505 -8.62 0.78 -16.59
N GLU A 506 -7.58 1.19 -15.96
CA GLU A 506 -6.19 0.68 -15.99
C GLU A 506 -5.99 -0.64 -16.77
N PRO A 507 -5.55 -0.55 -18.03
CA PRO A 507 -5.46 -1.70 -18.93
C PRO A 507 -4.09 -2.33 -18.93
N LYS A 508 -4.01 -3.58 -19.44
CA LYS A 508 -2.79 -4.34 -19.70
C LYS A 508 -2.90 -5.09 -21.01
N CYS A 509 -1.76 -5.31 -21.65
CA CYS A 509 -1.65 -6.18 -22.81
C CYS A 509 -0.91 -7.46 -22.51
N GLU A 510 -1.24 -8.55 -23.23
CA GLU A 510 -0.49 -9.79 -23.27
C GLU A 510 -0.58 -10.42 -24.66
N GLU A 511 0.54 -10.99 -25.17
CA GLU A 511 0.55 -11.73 -26.43
C GLU A 511 -0.01 -13.13 -26.24
N LEU A 512 -0.93 -13.55 -27.12
CA LEU A 512 -1.45 -14.90 -27.20
C LEU A 512 -0.54 -15.81 -28.08
N PRO A 513 -0.71 -17.14 -28.05
CA PRO A 513 0.20 -18.06 -28.78
C PRO A 513 0.26 -17.88 -30.29
N ASP A 514 -0.76 -17.29 -30.91
CA ASP A 514 -0.82 -16.99 -32.33
C ASP A 514 -0.28 -15.60 -32.70
N GLY A 515 0.20 -14.84 -31.70
CA GLY A 515 0.66 -13.46 -31.85
C GLY A 515 -0.42 -12.40 -31.71
N SER A 516 -1.70 -12.79 -31.60
CA SER A 516 -2.78 -11.83 -31.28
C SER A 516 -2.57 -11.21 -29.89
N VAL A 517 -3.21 -10.08 -29.60
CA VAL A 517 -2.96 -9.31 -28.38
C VAL A 517 -4.23 -9.20 -27.55
N LEU A 518 -4.20 -9.80 -26.36
CA LEU A 518 -5.23 -9.62 -25.34
C LEU A 518 -5.06 -8.24 -24.68
N LEU A 519 -6.15 -7.47 -24.63
CA LEU A 519 -6.31 -6.27 -23.80
C LEU A 519 -7.19 -6.64 -22.61
N SER A 520 -6.61 -6.60 -21.39
CA SER A 520 -7.29 -6.85 -20.13
C SER A 520 -7.44 -5.54 -19.37
N SER A 521 -8.67 -5.06 -19.18
CA SER A 521 -8.95 -3.77 -18.55
C SER A 521 -9.61 -3.91 -17.19
N ARG A 522 -9.23 -3.04 -16.25
CA ARG A 522 -9.77 -2.96 -14.90
C ARG A 522 -11.27 -2.74 -14.91
N LYS A 523 -12.00 -3.53 -14.11
CA LYS A 523 -13.43 -3.48 -13.89
C LYS A 523 -13.76 -4.11 -12.55
N GLY A 524 -14.78 -3.63 -11.85
CA GLY A 524 -15.35 -4.33 -10.68
C GLY A 524 -16.02 -5.64 -11.08
N TYR A 525 -15.93 -6.65 -10.22
CA TYR A 525 -16.48 -8.00 -10.38
C TYR A 525 -15.83 -8.89 -11.44
N GLY A 526 -14.94 -8.35 -12.28
CA GLY A 526 -14.28 -9.05 -13.37
C GLY A 526 -13.32 -8.15 -14.13
N ARG A 527 -13.08 -8.47 -15.40
CA ARG A 527 -12.26 -7.67 -16.32
C ARG A 527 -13.07 -7.33 -17.57
N TYR A 528 -12.67 -6.33 -18.35
CA TYR A 528 -13.02 -6.23 -19.75
C TYR A 528 -11.90 -6.88 -20.56
N PHE A 529 -12.25 -7.86 -21.41
CA PHE A 529 -11.33 -8.47 -22.36
C PHE A 529 -11.69 -8.03 -23.76
N ASN A 530 -10.66 -7.74 -24.57
CA ASN A 530 -10.74 -7.63 -26.02
C ASN A 530 -9.49 -8.26 -26.63
N VAL A 531 -9.55 -8.68 -27.89
CA VAL A 531 -8.43 -9.29 -28.61
C VAL A 531 -8.22 -8.57 -29.93
N PHE A 532 -6.96 -8.22 -30.20
CA PHE A 532 -6.51 -7.70 -31.48
C PHE A 532 -5.96 -8.84 -32.33
N HIS A 533 -6.55 -9.08 -33.49
CA HIS A 533 -6.10 -10.06 -34.46
C HIS A 533 -5.34 -9.40 -35.61
N TYR A 534 -4.14 -9.85 -35.85
CA TYR A 534 -3.32 -9.36 -36.95
C TYR A 534 -3.76 -9.93 -38.29
N THR A 535 -3.86 -9.05 -39.30
CA THR A 535 -3.89 -9.41 -40.72
C THR A 535 -2.52 -9.24 -41.35
N ASN A 536 -1.66 -8.42 -40.78
CA ASN A 536 -0.28 -8.23 -41.17
C ASN A 536 0.60 -7.89 -39.93
N PHE A 537 1.47 -8.79 -39.54
CA PHE A 537 2.34 -8.60 -38.40
C PHE A 537 3.34 -7.46 -38.58
N GLU A 538 4.00 -7.41 -39.76
CA GLU A 538 5.05 -6.42 -40.04
C GLU A 538 4.53 -4.98 -39.95
N ARG A 539 3.36 -4.73 -40.51
CA ARG A 539 2.74 -3.40 -40.53
C ARG A 539 1.80 -3.12 -39.36
N ALA A 540 1.66 -4.06 -38.42
CA ALA A 540 0.72 -4.00 -37.31
C ALA A 540 -0.74 -3.75 -37.73
N GLU A 541 -1.13 -4.24 -38.89
CA GLU A 541 -2.52 -4.15 -39.39
C GLU A 541 -3.36 -5.29 -38.84
N GLY A 542 -4.60 -4.98 -38.47
CA GLY A 542 -5.52 -5.96 -37.89
C GLY A 542 -6.81 -5.31 -37.40
N TYR A 543 -7.52 -6.01 -36.55
CA TYR A 543 -8.81 -5.55 -36.03
C TYR A 543 -9.03 -6.04 -34.59
N TRP A 544 -9.83 -5.30 -33.85
CA TRP A 544 -10.31 -5.68 -32.51
C TRP A 544 -11.66 -6.41 -32.63
N ASP A 545 -11.85 -7.48 -31.87
CA ASP A 545 -13.12 -8.24 -31.85
C ASP A 545 -14.30 -7.45 -31.26
N GLY A 546 -14.02 -6.78 -30.14
CA GLY A 546 -15.02 -6.09 -29.31
C GLY A 546 -14.93 -6.54 -27.85
N ALA A 547 -14.99 -5.56 -26.95
CA ALA A 547 -14.80 -5.83 -25.53
C ALA A 547 -15.99 -6.55 -24.90
N VAL A 548 -15.71 -7.53 -24.04
CA VAL A 548 -16.71 -8.23 -23.22
C VAL A 548 -16.35 -8.12 -21.72
N ALA A 549 -17.37 -8.14 -20.87
CA ALA A 549 -17.19 -8.21 -19.41
C ALA A 549 -17.10 -9.68 -18.98
N THR A 550 -15.95 -10.10 -18.45
CA THR A 550 -15.66 -11.50 -18.15
C THR A 550 -16.59 -12.13 -17.11
N ASP A 551 -17.08 -11.33 -16.16
CA ASP A 551 -18.07 -11.74 -15.14
C ASP A 551 -19.47 -11.96 -15.71
N GLN A 552 -19.76 -11.49 -16.91
CA GLN A 552 -21.06 -11.63 -17.58
C GLN A 552 -21.08 -12.79 -18.58
N VAL A 553 -19.94 -13.07 -19.22
CA VAL A 553 -19.86 -14.06 -20.30
C VAL A 553 -19.04 -15.30 -19.91
N GLY A 554 -18.36 -15.28 -18.77
CA GLY A 554 -17.46 -16.36 -18.34
C GLY A 554 -17.34 -16.50 -16.83
N ASN A 555 -16.33 -17.27 -16.41
CA ASN A 555 -16.05 -17.54 -15.01
C ASN A 555 -14.85 -16.78 -14.40
N LEU A 556 -14.21 -15.87 -15.14
CA LEU A 556 -13.25 -14.93 -14.54
C LEU A 556 -14.05 -13.83 -13.84
N LYS A 557 -14.43 -14.14 -12.59
CA LYS A 557 -15.20 -13.23 -11.73
C LYS A 557 -14.66 -13.25 -10.29
N PHE A 558 -14.82 -12.15 -9.59
CA PHE A 558 -14.36 -11.96 -8.20
C PHE A 558 -15.23 -10.93 -7.49
N GLY A 559 -14.89 -10.52 -6.27
CA GLY A 559 -15.68 -9.57 -5.49
C GLY A 559 -15.76 -8.16 -6.11
N SER A 560 -16.37 -7.24 -5.41
CA SER A 560 -16.56 -5.84 -5.86
C SER A 560 -15.25 -5.07 -6.04
N ASN A 561 -14.13 -5.73 -5.83
CA ASN A 561 -12.81 -5.15 -5.93
C ASN A 561 -12.52 -4.61 -7.33
N ASP A 562 -11.89 -3.46 -7.36
CA ASP A 562 -11.59 -2.71 -8.55
C ASP A 562 -10.14 -2.20 -8.46
N THR A 563 -9.20 -2.98 -9.02
CA THR A 563 -7.77 -2.63 -9.11
C THR A 563 -7.20 -2.99 -10.47
N ASN A 564 -5.97 -2.53 -10.73
CA ASN A 564 -5.22 -3.10 -11.83
C ASN A 564 -5.04 -4.61 -11.59
N GLY A 565 -4.75 -5.36 -12.60
CA GLY A 565 -4.39 -6.77 -12.53
C GLY A 565 -3.48 -7.05 -13.70
N GLU A 566 -2.57 -7.99 -13.56
CA GLU A 566 -1.56 -8.29 -14.57
C GLU A 566 -1.91 -9.59 -15.30
N PRO A 567 -2.15 -9.58 -16.63
CA PRO A 567 -2.11 -10.81 -17.42
C PRO A 567 -0.65 -11.19 -17.69
N LEU A 568 -0.36 -12.46 -17.72
CA LEU A 568 0.95 -13.03 -18.07
C LEU A 568 0.75 -14.36 -18.78
N ARG A 569 1.48 -14.62 -19.86
CA ARG A 569 1.46 -15.90 -20.54
C ARG A 569 2.80 -16.64 -20.40
N ILE A 570 2.74 -17.92 -20.06
CA ILE A 570 3.88 -18.84 -20.06
C ILE A 570 3.48 -20.06 -20.90
N GLY A 571 4.10 -20.22 -22.05
CA GLY A 571 3.71 -21.28 -23.00
C GLY A 571 2.25 -21.14 -23.41
N ASN A 572 1.46 -22.19 -23.18
CA ASN A 572 0.01 -22.22 -23.46
C ASN A 572 -0.86 -21.84 -22.24
N VAL A 573 -0.27 -21.37 -21.14
CA VAL A 573 -1.03 -20.99 -19.96
C VAL A 573 -1.10 -19.49 -19.82
N LEU A 574 -2.31 -18.97 -19.69
CA LEU A 574 -2.60 -17.57 -19.42
C LEU A 574 -2.92 -17.38 -17.94
N PHE A 575 -2.27 -16.42 -17.32
CA PHE A 575 -2.44 -16.02 -15.93
C PHE A 575 -3.09 -14.64 -15.84
N GLN A 576 -3.80 -14.37 -14.74
CA GLN A 576 -4.33 -13.05 -14.39
C GLN A 576 -4.23 -12.87 -12.88
N SER A 577 -3.36 -11.97 -12.42
CA SER A 577 -3.33 -11.59 -11.01
C SER A 577 -4.36 -10.51 -10.72
N VAL A 578 -5.04 -10.60 -9.58
CA VAL A 578 -6.01 -9.60 -9.12
C VAL A 578 -6.41 -9.90 -7.66
N PRO A 579 -6.73 -8.90 -6.82
CA PRO A 579 -7.39 -9.17 -5.54
C PRO A 579 -8.83 -9.65 -5.78
N THR A 580 -9.25 -10.65 -5.03
CA THR A 580 -10.54 -11.34 -5.25
C THR A 580 -11.56 -11.10 -4.14
N GLY A 581 -11.14 -10.54 -3.02
CA GLY A 581 -12.03 -10.18 -1.92
C GLY A 581 -12.76 -8.87 -2.14
N ASN A 582 -13.54 -8.46 -1.15
CA ASN A 582 -14.13 -7.12 -1.10
C ASN A 582 -13.11 -6.12 -0.53
N ASN A 583 -13.21 -4.84 -0.90
CA ASN A 583 -12.39 -3.76 -0.34
C ASN A 583 -10.86 -3.97 -0.49
N ARG A 584 -10.41 -4.44 -1.64
CA ARG A 584 -8.98 -4.66 -1.93
C ARG A 584 -8.33 -5.62 -0.93
N SER A 585 -8.67 -6.90 -1.05
CA SER A 585 -8.10 -7.98 -0.26
C SER A 585 -7.99 -9.26 -1.07
N GLY A 586 -7.15 -10.18 -0.62
CA GLY A 586 -7.07 -11.52 -1.16
C GLY A 586 -6.49 -11.58 -2.58
N VAL A 587 -5.28 -11.01 -2.81
CA VAL A 587 -4.59 -11.16 -4.10
C VAL A 587 -4.49 -12.64 -4.44
N SER A 588 -4.92 -12.95 -5.65
CA SER A 588 -4.99 -14.29 -6.21
C SER A 588 -4.45 -14.29 -7.63
N ILE A 589 -4.03 -15.43 -8.12
CA ILE A 589 -3.69 -15.66 -9.52
C ILE A 589 -4.74 -16.60 -10.10
N PHE A 590 -5.45 -16.13 -11.11
CA PHE A 590 -6.25 -16.98 -11.97
C PHE A 590 -5.37 -17.52 -13.09
N TYR A 591 -5.64 -18.74 -13.54
CA TYR A 591 -4.92 -19.34 -14.65
C TYR A 591 -5.85 -20.22 -15.48
N LYS A 592 -5.54 -20.32 -16.77
CA LYS A 592 -6.22 -21.23 -17.71
C LYS A 592 -5.24 -21.72 -18.77
N GLU A 593 -5.45 -22.94 -19.21
CA GLU A 593 -4.79 -23.48 -20.40
C GLU A 593 -5.47 -22.93 -21.65
N LEU A 594 -4.66 -22.48 -22.60
CA LEU A 594 -5.12 -22.00 -23.89
C LEU A 594 -5.18 -23.18 -24.87
N SER A 595 -6.20 -23.19 -25.71
CA SER A 595 -6.30 -24.17 -26.81
C SER A 595 -5.20 -23.95 -27.86
N ASP A 596 -4.82 -25.01 -28.55
CA ASP A 596 -3.95 -24.92 -29.74
C ASP A 596 -4.68 -24.34 -30.97
N ASP A 597 -6.01 -24.19 -30.92
CA ASP A 597 -6.81 -23.61 -31.98
C ASP A 597 -6.96 -22.08 -31.79
N PRO A 598 -6.31 -21.26 -32.64
CA PRO A 598 -6.42 -19.80 -32.55
C PRO A 598 -7.84 -19.25 -32.71
N ALA A 599 -8.76 -20.00 -33.33
CA ALA A 599 -10.15 -19.61 -33.44
C ALA A 599 -10.86 -19.47 -32.07
N THR A 600 -10.27 -20.04 -31.01
CA THR A 600 -10.76 -19.92 -29.64
C THR A 600 -10.22 -18.65 -28.90
N TYR A 601 -9.35 -17.88 -29.51
CA TYR A 601 -8.79 -16.67 -28.87
C TYR A 601 -9.72 -15.47 -29.04
N THR A 602 -10.98 -15.65 -28.75
CA THR A 602 -11.98 -14.59 -28.68
C THR A 602 -12.15 -14.09 -27.25
N PRO A 603 -12.56 -12.84 -27.02
CA PRO A 603 -12.80 -12.32 -25.69
C PRO A 603 -13.74 -13.17 -24.83
N THR A 604 -14.78 -13.77 -25.45
CA THR A 604 -15.76 -14.64 -24.77
C THR A 604 -15.13 -15.96 -24.35
N GLU A 605 -14.41 -16.65 -25.24
CA GLU A 605 -13.76 -17.93 -24.91
C GLU A 605 -12.63 -17.73 -23.89
N LEU A 606 -11.88 -16.62 -24.00
CA LEU A 606 -10.86 -16.28 -23.04
C LEU A 606 -11.41 -15.95 -21.64
N SER A 607 -12.68 -15.58 -21.53
CA SER A 607 -13.35 -15.32 -20.26
C SER A 607 -13.72 -16.59 -19.47
N ASN A 608 -13.60 -17.79 -20.08
CA ASN A 608 -14.01 -19.07 -19.53
C ASN A 608 -12.82 -19.98 -19.19
N GLY A 609 -13.05 -21.02 -18.40
CA GLY A 609 -12.07 -22.06 -18.08
C GLY A 609 -11.02 -21.66 -17.05
N TRP A 610 -11.23 -20.62 -16.29
CA TRP A 610 -10.28 -20.15 -15.27
C TRP A 610 -10.36 -20.96 -14.00
N LYS A 611 -9.19 -21.31 -13.47
CA LYS A 611 -8.95 -21.82 -12.12
C LYS A 611 -8.28 -20.71 -11.29
N LYS A 612 -8.28 -20.82 -9.95
CA LYS A 612 -7.77 -19.77 -9.06
C LYS A 612 -6.88 -20.34 -7.95
N ILE A 613 -5.79 -19.66 -7.67
CA ILE A 613 -4.97 -19.84 -6.46
C ILE A 613 -4.97 -18.53 -5.68
N GLN A 614 -5.37 -18.60 -4.42
CA GLN A 614 -5.26 -17.46 -3.52
C GLN A 614 -3.85 -17.37 -2.97
N ILE A 615 -3.21 -16.20 -3.13
CA ILE A 615 -1.85 -15.95 -2.66
C ILE A 615 -1.90 -15.44 -1.21
N THR A 616 -2.84 -14.56 -0.91
CA THR A 616 -3.03 -14.02 0.44
C THR A 616 -4.51 -13.82 0.74
N ASP A 617 -4.89 -13.85 2.01
CA ASP A 617 -6.23 -13.47 2.50
C ASP A 617 -6.26 -12.06 3.11
N ARG A 618 -5.09 -11.39 3.14
CA ARG A 618 -4.90 -10.07 3.76
C ARG A 618 -5.42 -8.94 2.88
N GLU A 619 -5.49 -7.72 3.47
CA GLU A 619 -5.67 -6.50 2.69
C GLU A 619 -4.54 -6.38 1.68
N SER A 620 -4.90 -6.31 0.39
CA SER A 620 -3.96 -6.33 -0.72
C SER A 620 -4.59 -5.73 -1.96
N ALA A 621 -3.77 -5.15 -2.85
CA ALA A 621 -4.32 -4.37 -3.95
C ALA A 621 -3.60 -4.65 -5.29
N TYR A 622 -2.81 -3.72 -5.78
CA TYR A 622 -2.17 -3.80 -7.08
C TYR A 622 -1.14 -4.92 -7.15
N SER A 623 -0.98 -5.52 -8.31
CA SER A 623 -0.06 -6.62 -8.53
C SER A 623 0.54 -6.60 -9.94
N SER A 624 1.78 -7.05 -10.06
CA SER A 624 2.51 -7.23 -11.30
C SER A 624 3.23 -8.57 -11.28
N MET A 625 3.39 -9.20 -12.45
CA MET A 625 4.00 -10.52 -12.61
C MET A 625 5.10 -10.51 -13.66
N CYS A 626 6.15 -11.32 -13.45
CA CYS A 626 7.14 -11.63 -14.46
C CYS A 626 7.48 -13.13 -14.48
N ILE A 627 8.17 -13.57 -15.51
CA ILE A 627 8.77 -14.92 -15.56
C ILE A 627 10.13 -14.83 -14.90
N LEU A 628 10.38 -15.63 -13.86
CA LEU A 628 11.65 -15.69 -13.15
C LEU A 628 12.72 -16.47 -13.95
N PRO A 629 14.03 -16.35 -13.61
CA PRO A 629 15.09 -17.09 -14.28
C PRO A 629 14.93 -18.62 -14.27
N ASP A 630 14.27 -19.16 -13.24
CA ASP A 630 13.95 -20.59 -13.10
C ASP A 630 12.67 -21.01 -13.86
N GLY A 631 12.00 -20.07 -14.51
CA GLY A 631 10.76 -20.27 -15.27
C GLY A 631 9.47 -20.21 -14.44
N ASN A 632 9.57 -19.94 -13.16
CA ASN A 632 8.45 -19.69 -12.27
C ASN A 632 7.91 -18.26 -12.40
N ILE A 633 6.83 -17.94 -11.68
CA ILE A 633 6.24 -16.60 -11.66
C ILE A 633 6.80 -15.80 -10.50
N GLY A 634 7.35 -14.62 -10.76
CA GLY A 634 7.59 -13.60 -9.75
C GLY A 634 6.34 -12.74 -9.63
N LEU A 635 5.68 -12.78 -8.47
CA LEU A 635 4.56 -11.89 -8.15
C LEU A 635 5.04 -10.81 -7.21
N TYR A 636 4.83 -9.55 -7.62
CA TYR A 636 5.12 -8.36 -6.82
C TYR A 636 3.82 -7.58 -6.62
N TYR A 637 3.44 -7.34 -5.37
CA TYR A 637 2.10 -6.84 -5.09
C TYR A 637 2.05 -6.02 -3.79
N GLU A 638 0.96 -5.28 -3.63
CA GLU A 638 0.65 -4.48 -2.45
C GLU A 638 -0.08 -5.30 -1.40
N GLU A 639 0.40 -5.29 -0.15
CA GLU A 639 -0.23 -5.96 0.99
C GLU A 639 -0.01 -5.20 2.29
N GLU A 640 -0.89 -5.38 3.29
CA GLU A 640 -0.61 -4.92 4.66
C GLU A 640 0.73 -5.49 5.19
N PRO A 641 1.45 -4.82 6.09
CA PRO A 641 0.99 -3.84 7.05
C PRO A 641 1.06 -2.38 6.56
N GLY A 642 0.41 -1.51 7.33
CA GLY A 642 0.63 -0.06 7.26
C GLY A 642 0.04 0.66 6.05
N GLY A 643 -0.95 0.10 5.40
CA GLY A 643 -1.44 0.48 4.11
C GLY A 643 -1.02 -0.58 3.10
N TYR A 644 -0.17 -0.26 2.13
CA TYR A 644 0.26 -1.22 1.12
C TYR A 644 1.79 -1.33 1.08
N SER A 645 2.36 -2.20 1.89
CA SER A 645 3.75 -2.64 1.76
C SER A 645 3.94 -3.40 0.45
N MET A 646 5.15 -3.36 -0.09
CA MET A 646 5.47 -3.97 -1.38
C MET A 646 6.04 -5.36 -1.14
N VAL A 647 5.28 -6.38 -1.49
CA VAL A 647 5.59 -7.79 -1.21
C VAL A 647 5.94 -8.52 -2.51
N TYR A 648 7.05 -9.23 -2.48
CA TYR A 648 7.46 -10.16 -3.52
C TYR A 648 7.28 -11.61 -3.04
N VAL A 649 6.79 -12.48 -3.93
CA VAL A 649 6.72 -13.92 -3.71
C VAL A 649 6.97 -14.69 -5.01
N PRO A 650 7.88 -15.70 -5.02
CA PRO A 650 7.98 -16.64 -6.12
C PRO A 650 6.82 -17.64 -6.07
N VAL A 651 6.16 -17.84 -7.20
CA VAL A 651 5.06 -18.78 -7.36
C VAL A 651 5.47 -19.85 -8.36
N GLU A 652 5.53 -21.09 -7.92
CA GLU A 652 5.92 -22.21 -8.77
C GLU A 652 4.82 -22.56 -9.77
N PHE A 653 5.24 -22.89 -10.98
CA PHE A 653 4.39 -23.38 -12.05
C PHE A 653 4.93 -24.70 -12.57
N ASP A 654 4.19 -25.78 -12.34
CA ASP A 654 4.52 -27.11 -12.88
C ASP A 654 3.86 -27.32 -14.23
N LYS A 655 4.64 -27.18 -15.31
CA LYS A 655 4.20 -27.34 -16.69
C LYS A 655 3.75 -28.76 -17.03
N THR A 656 4.14 -29.77 -16.23
CA THR A 656 3.83 -31.18 -16.52
C THR A 656 2.50 -31.62 -15.91
N LEU A 657 2.04 -30.93 -14.88
CA LEU A 657 0.86 -31.31 -14.11
C LEU A 657 -0.32 -30.36 -14.31
N ASP A 658 -0.17 -29.35 -15.16
CA ASP A 658 -1.22 -28.28 -15.33
C ASP A 658 -1.66 -27.66 -13.99
N THR A 659 -0.75 -27.63 -13.01
CA THR A 659 -1.01 -27.17 -11.65
C THR A 659 -0.05 -26.05 -11.29
N MET A 660 -0.59 -24.96 -10.72
CA MET A 660 0.21 -23.96 -10.03
C MET A 660 0.45 -24.40 -8.59
N THR A 661 1.71 -24.29 -8.16
CA THR A 661 2.10 -24.49 -6.77
C THR A 661 2.81 -23.24 -6.26
N TYR A 662 2.53 -22.83 -5.03
CA TYR A 662 3.30 -21.77 -4.39
C TYR A 662 3.90 -22.25 -3.07
N CYS A 663 5.08 -21.79 -2.78
CA CYS A 663 5.89 -22.30 -1.70
C CYS A 663 5.65 -21.50 -0.43
N CYS A 664 4.49 -21.66 0.21
CA CYS A 664 4.20 -20.99 1.50
C CYS A 664 3.15 -21.76 2.30
N GLY A 665 3.60 -22.68 3.14
CA GLY A 665 2.77 -23.27 4.19
C GLY A 665 1.72 -24.28 3.73
N LEU A 666 1.71 -24.71 2.48
CA LEU A 666 0.90 -25.82 1.97
C LEU A 666 1.79 -26.87 1.30
N PRO A 667 1.41 -28.15 1.27
CA PRO A 667 2.30 -29.26 0.95
C PRO A 667 2.53 -29.43 -0.57
N PHE A 668 3.47 -28.66 -1.14
CA PHE A 668 3.81 -28.75 -2.55
C PHE A 668 5.33 -28.73 -2.80
N ARG A 669 5.78 -29.26 -3.93
CA ARG A 669 7.21 -29.30 -4.30
C ARG A 669 7.72 -27.90 -4.62
N CYS A 670 8.73 -27.47 -3.92
CA CYS A 670 9.57 -26.35 -4.29
C CYS A 670 10.90 -26.87 -4.82
N SER A 671 11.28 -26.50 -6.05
CA SER A 671 12.57 -26.86 -6.62
C SER A 671 13.75 -26.31 -5.80
N ILE A 672 13.53 -25.22 -5.08
CA ILE A 672 14.47 -24.58 -4.16
C ILE A 672 14.54 -25.33 -2.81
N CYS A 673 13.44 -25.92 -2.37
CA CYS A 673 13.33 -26.66 -1.11
C CYS A 673 13.63 -28.16 -1.27
N LYS A 674 14.75 -28.54 -1.87
CA LYS A 674 15.15 -29.94 -2.14
C LYS A 674 15.28 -30.86 -0.91
N LYS A 675 14.65 -30.58 0.22
CA LYS A 675 14.64 -31.43 1.41
C LYS A 675 13.22 -31.87 1.77
N GLY A 676 12.99 -33.15 1.50
CA GLY A 676 12.02 -34.10 1.98
C GLY A 676 10.92 -33.64 2.92
N LEU A 677 9.74 -33.36 2.36
CA LEU A 677 8.46 -33.55 3.02
C LEU A 677 7.62 -34.43 2.11
N GLU A 678 7.02 -35.48 2.67
CA GLU A 678 6.09 -36.34 1.97
C GLU A 678 4.94 -35.53 1.40
N MET A 679 4.70 -35.68 0.11
CA MET A 679 3.73 -34.90 -0.64
C MET A 679 2.33 -35.46 -0.46
N ILE A 680 1.39 -34.60 -0.08
CA ILE A 680 -0.03 -34.83 -0.32
C ILE A 680 -0.40 -34.07 -1.58
N PHE A 681 -0.70 -34.78 -2.66
CA PHE A 681 -1.29 -34.19 -3.86
C PHE A 681 -2.75 -33.87 -3.60
N ILE A 682 -3.12 -32.61 -3.67
CA ILE A 682 -4.52 -32.21 -3.80
C ILE A 682 -4.74 -31.91 -5.28
N THR A 683 -5.28 -32.87 -6.00
CA THR A 683 -5.93 -32.64 -7.28
C THR A 683 -7.20 -31.84 -6.99
N ILE A 684 -7.25 -30.59 -7.44
CA ILE A 684 -8.50 -29.83 -7.39
C ILE A 684 -9.33 -30.30 -8.58
N GLU A 685 -10.19 -31.29 -8.35
CA GLU A 685 -11.09 -31.85 -9.37
C GLU A 685 -12.45 -31.16 -9.47
N ASP A 686 -12.68 -30.03 -8.82
CA ASP A 686 -14.01 -29.42 -8.91
C ASP A 686 -13.99 -28.06 -9.62
N PRO A 687 -14.85 -27.90 -10.64
CA PRO A 687 -15.17 -26.56 -11.16
C PRO A 687 -15.84 -25.75 -10.05
N ILE A 688 -15.64 -24.45 -10.08
CA ILE A 688 -16.35 -23.51 -9.21
C ILE A 688 -17.86 -23.72 -9.45
N GLU A 689 -18.53 -24.48 -8.58
CA GLU A 689 -19.98 -24.45 -8.53
C GLU A 689 -20.46 -23.15 -7.91
N GLU A 690 -21.53 -22.63 -8.46
CA GLU A 690 -22.20 -21.33 -8.39
C GLU A 690 -22.13 -20.50 -7.09
#